data_d1be1e66f7482c59772cfcda2e07e765
#
_entry.id   d1be1e66f7482c59772cfcda2e07e765
#
_cell.length_a   1.000
_cell.length_b   1.000
_cell.length_c   1.000
_cell.angle_alpha   90.00
_cell.angle_beta   90.00
_cell.angle_gamma   90.00
#
_symmetry.space_group_name_H-M   'P 1'
#
loop_
_entity.id
_entity.type
_entity.pdbx_description
1 polymer ?
#
loop_
_entity_poly.entity_id
_entity_poly.type
_entity_poly.pdbx_seq_one_letter_code
_entity_poly.pdbx_strand_id
1 'polypeptide(L)'
;MLGQMRYCRLAVLLALAHLGLGYGPSDTRMESQLTVHTDIPHAQVEVGGPYAGIEAHHSSPLLTRISFFYPVANSLDNSEDYWTRDTSRVFLIALKEGDNKPQLLETGQRLISLTPYSVSYRHEATSWEAEVSYEFCLGEPALLATITLKNKSARTEQFDLRTHLDAALRTSHTYERKEKAWTELDARERALLVHHLDPETGPAELIVVNVGAEPHSFATDGRDIATTLAPPPSRWLTEIDSLPCTLLPEANPGPPVVAFIYRAQLRPEEAITVKQLVGICAAGEGRALAQHLRRTYEREVAAYRAHVLQESFRGTALRIQEPGALHTARWARGVLAANAHYLAGHILPMPCPAEYNFFFTHDALLTDVAACRFNPARVRRDLLYLASLKDSLNTLPHAYYWKDHRYVTELAGPDNWNHLWFIIVAGRYFKHSADRRTMAELLPLLTRSLHLVLTNCGEDDLVWAYRPDWWDIGSNYGPRAYMTILTVAAMREFIHLSWGLGQKDSLMRYEQLSTRMERALKERLWDDERGYLMDYLQDGKPDPHLYTGPLLAVPFGLLDGAKAERLVATARRVLVDQNIGVLNAYPPDFDQLVEEFRFHGNEAGTPYHYLNGGVWPHGNAWYALALNAVGAKQEAYDFLAKTMSLHGVMTSPNGQPAMYEYRCGDPSDSLRYGQVDKPQFLWAAAWYLEALLSVYGLTGNAWNLSIDPFLPLGQSEFASDWFVAGNKVLVSIRGQGPVIRRLRFDGHDYPSAVIPHKSAPRRRVNVELGRPQHPYLAAANSALVSARWEERGGRLELLLAAFPRHRSAVVVISPWPLVKASLASGGWLHWDCEPVAGAHRVTVVFAHQEEEEQLVLSFGRNCSE
;
A
#
# COMPACT_ATOMS: atom_id res chain seq x y z
N MET A 1 11.14 -30.73 -3.58
CA MET A 1 10.13 -29.71 -3.90
C MET A 1 8.71 -30.14 -3.55
N LEU A 2 8.21 -31.32 -3.97
CA LEU A 2 6.86 -31.80 -3.62
C LEU A 2 6.55 -31.91 -2.11
N GLY A 3 7.54 -32.13 -1.26
CA GLY A 3 7.36 -32.20 0.20
C GLY A 3 7.10 -30.85 0.87
N GLN A 4 7.72 -29.76 0.40
CA GLN A 4 7.55 -28.42 0.97
C GLN A 4 6.21 -27.78 0.57
N MET A 5 5.69 -28.06 -0.63
CA MET A 5 4.36 -27.62 -1.05
C MET A 5 3.24 -28.19 -0.17
N ARG A 6 3.37 -29.46 0.29
CA ARG A 6 2.40 -30.07 1.22
C ARG A 6 2.41 -29.38 2.59
N TYR A 7 3.54 -28.87 3.08
CA TYR A 7 3.62 -28.18 4.37
C TYR A 7 3.04 -26.74 4.31
N CYS A 8 3.23 -25.99 3.23
CA CYS A 8 2.56 -24.69 3.04
C CYS A 8 1.05 -24.86 2.86
N ARG A 9 0.61 -25.85 2.07
CA ARG A 9 -0.83 -26.20 1.95
C ARG A 9 -1.43 -26.60 3.30
N LEU A 10 -0.69 -27.33 4.11
CA LEU A 10 -1.16 -27.79 5.43
C LEU A 10 -1.26 -26.63 6.43
N ALA A 11 -0.36 -25.65 6.40
CA ALA A 11 -0.39 -24.49 7.29
C ALA A 11 -1.56 -23.54 6.94
N VAL A 12 -1.84 -23.33 5.65
CA VAL A 12 -3.02 -22.55 5.20
C VAL A 12 -4.31 -23.33 5.47
N LEU A 13 -4.34 -24.64 5.25
CA LEU A 13 -5.51 -25.50 5.53
C LEU A 13 -5.77 -25.66 7.02
N LEU A 14 -4.75 -25.69 7.88
CA LEU A 14 -4.94 -25.72 9.35
C LEU A 14 -5.41 -24.36 9.89
N ALA A 15 -5.01 -23.24 9.31
CA ALA A 15 -5.58 -21.93 9.62
C ALA A 15 -7.05 -21.82 9.17
N LEU A 16 -7.43 -22.49 8.07
CA LEU A 16 -8.80 -22.51 7.54
C LEU A 16 -9.69 -23.57 8.20
N ALA A 17 -9.14 -24.69 8.69
CA ALA A 17 -9.92 -25.73 9.36
C ALA A 17 -10.45 -25.30 10.74
N HIS A 18 -9.93 -24.23 11.32
CA HIS A 18 -10.52 -23.58 12.52
C HIS A 18 -11.64 -22.60 12.19
N LEU A 19 -11.93 -22.37 10.90
CA LEU A 19 -12.99 -21.51 10.40
C LEU A 19 -14.00 -22.40 9.68
N GLY A 20 -15.02 -22.83 10.39
CA GLY A 20 -16.21 -23.49 9.81
C GLY A 20 -16.99 -22.51 8.94
N LEU A 21 -16.45 -22.16 7.74
CA LEU A 21 -16.97 -21.12 6.88
C LEU A 21 -18.02 -21.66 5.93
N GLY A 22 -19.29 -21.61 6.36
CA GLY A 22 -20.40 -21.36 5.47
C GLY A 22 -20.56 -19.84 5.31
N TYR A 23 -20.83 -19.36 4.08
CA TYR A 23 -21.20 -17.96 3.79
C TYR A 23 -22.42 -17.58 4.66
N GLY A 24 -22.25 -16.68 5.60
CA GLY A 24 -23.28 -16.30 6.58
C GLY A 24 -23.84 -14.91 6.30
N PRO A 25 -25.00 -14.54 6.87
CA PRO A 25 -25.58 -13.20 6.74
C PRO A 25 -24.64 -12.07 7.15
N SER A 26 -23.64 -12.33 8.00
CA SER A 26 -22.60 -11.38 8.38
C SER A 26 -21.67 -11.03 7.23
N ASP A 27 -21.35 -11.97 6.35
CA ASP A 27 -20.39 -11.76 5.25
C ASP A 27 -21.03 -10.91 4.16
N THR A 28 -22.31 -11.14 3.83
CA THR A 28 -23.07 -10.30 2.90
C THR A 28 -23.15 -8.84 3.36
N ARG A 29 -23.32 -8.62 4.66
CA ARG A 29 -23.33 -7.27 5.23
C ARG A 29 -21.95 -6.63 5.20
N MET A 30 -20.86 -7.37 5.45
CA MET A 30 -19.50 -6.84 5.32
C MET A 30 -19.17 -6.50 3.87
N GLU A 31 -19.53 -7.37 2.93
CA GLU A 31 -19.33 -7.15 1.51
C GLU A 31 -20.04 -5.88 1.02
N SER A 32 -21.33 -5.70 1.35
CA SER A 32 -22.08 -4.49 0.98
C SER A 32 -21.49 -3.20 1.55
N GLN A 33 -20.77 -3.27 2.68
CA GLN A 33 -20.05 -2.14 3.26
C GLN A 33 -18.67 -1.90 2.62
N LEU A 34 -18.19 -2.81 1.78
CA LEU A 34 -16.91 -2.71 1.08
C LEU A 34 -17.10 -2.44 -0.41
N THR A 35 -18.26 -2.75 -0.97
CA THR A 35 -18.55 -2.59 -2.40
C THR A 35 -18.68 -1.12 -2.80
N VAL A 36 -18.05 -0.75 -3.91
CA VAL A 36 -18.23 0.53 -4.60
C VAL A 36 -18.99 0.28 -5.90
N HIS A 37 -19.99 1.10 -6.16
CA HIS A 37 -20.71 1.12 -7.44
C HIS A 37 -20.31 2.36 -8.23
N THR A 38 -19.99 2.18 -9.50
CA THR A 38 -19.59 3.28 -10.37
C THR A 38 -19.98 2.98 -11.84
N ASP A 39 -20.17 4.03 -12.62
CA ASP A 39 -20.42 3.98 -14.06
C ASP A 39 -19.45 4.90 -14.85
N ILE A 40 -18.29 5.21 -14.26
CA ILE A 40 -17.29 6.10 -14.85
C ILE A 40 -16.71 5.46 -16.12
N PRO A 41 -16.87 6.08 -17.31
CA PRO A 41 -16.54 5.42 -18.58
C PRO A 41 -15.05 5.13 -18.79
N HIS A 42 -14.18 5.91 -18.17
CA HIS A 42 -12.71 5.79 -18.29
C HIS A 42 -12.06 5.09 -17.08
N ALA A 43 -12.88 4.52 -16.17
CA ALA A 43 -12.33 3.85 -14.99
C ALA A 43 -11.45 2.67 -15.38
N GLN A 44 -10.24 2.66 -14.88
CA GLN A 44 -9.36 1.51 -14.91
C GLN A 44 -9.72 0.54 -13.79
N VAL A 45 -9.58 -0.75 -14.07
CA VAL A 45 -9.83 -1.81 -13.10
C VAL A 45 -8.60 -2.69 -13.00
N GLU A 46 -8.13 -2.88 -11.79
CA GLU A 46 -7.07 -3.80 -11.46
C GLU A 46 -7.46 -4.53 -10.18
N VAL A 47 -7.61 -5.85 -10.24
CA VAL A 47 -7.95 -6.70 -9.10
C VAL A 47 -7.20 -8.02 -9.20
N GLY A 48 -6.91 -8.65 -8.07
CA GLY A 48 -6.17 -9.90 -8.08
C GLY A 48 -6.34 -10.73 -6.82
N GLY A 49 -5.74 -11.91 -6.88
CA GLY A 49 -5.60 -12.88 -5.79
C GLY A 49 -4.17 -13.36 -5.67
N PRO A 50 -3.91 -14.36 -4.82
CA PRO A 50 -2.54 -14.80 -4.53
C PRO A 50 -1.75 -15.31 -5.73
N TYR A 51 -2.40 -15.78 -6.79
CA TYR A 51 -1.73 -16.44 -7.91
C TYR A 51 -2.04 -15.81 -9.27
N ALA A 52 -3.02 -14.94 -9.36
CA ALA A 52 -3.42 -14.29 -10.61
C ALA A 52 -3.99 -12.90 -10.34
N GLY A 53 -3.82 -11.99 -11.30
CA GLY A 53 -4.42 -10.66 -11.32
C GLY A 53 -4.91 -10.31 -12.72
N ILE A 54 -5.83 -9.36 -12.81
CA ILE A 54 -6.38 -8.87 -14.07
C ILE A 54 -6.36 -7.35 -14.12
N GLU A 55 -6.29 -6.86 -15.34
CA GLU A 55 -6.44 -5.46 -15.70
C GLU A 55 -7.48 -5.30 -16.80
N ALA A 56 -8.32 -4.28 -16.67
CA ALA A 56 -9.33 -3.89 -17.66
C ALA A 56 -9.45 -2.36 -17.71
N HIS A 57 -9.89 -1.83 -18.84
CA HIS A 57 -10.04 -0.39 -19.05
C HIS A 57 -11.43 -0.02 -19.54
N HIS A 58 -11.78 1.26 -19.35
CA HIS A 58 -12.98 1.87 -19.94
C HIS A 58 -14.30 1.22 -19.52
N SER A 59 -14.42 0.80 -18.26
CA SER A 59 -15.62 0.13 -17.73
C SER A 59 -16.10 -1.04 -18.61
N SER A 60 -15.15 -1.73 -19.24
CA SER A 60 -15.38 -2.87 -20.14
C SER A 60 -15.00 -4.18 -19.42
N PRO A 61 -15.79 -5.25 -19.56
CA PRO A 61 -15.41 -6.56 -19.04
C PRO A 61 -14.32 -7.26 -19.85
N LEU A 62 -13.85 -6.66 -20.95
CA LEU A 62 -12.74 -7.20 -21.74
C LEU A 62 -11.43 -6.94 -21.03
N LEU A 63 -10.61 -7.99 -20.82
CA LEU A 63 -9.37 -7.85 -20.09
C LEU A 63 -8.24 -7.41 -21.01
N THR A 64 -7.45 -6.47 -20.54
CA THR A 64 -6.24 -5.99 -21.21
C THR A 64 -5.02 -6.83 -20.83
N ARG A 65 -5.03 -7.38 -19.61
CA ARG A 65 -3.97 -8.23 -19.08
C ARG A 65 -4.55 -9.28 -18.13
N ILE A 66 -3.91 -10.47 -18.12
CA ILE A 66 -4.02 -11.46 -17.06
C ILE A 66 -2.60 -11.79 -16.62
N SER A 67 -2.25 -11.48 -15.38
CA SER A 67 -0.97 -11.84 -14.80
C SER A 67 -1.07 -13.10 -13.97
N PHE A 68 -0.06 -13.95 -14.07
CA PHE A 68 0.08 -15.15 -13.27
C PHE A 68 1.40 -15.09 -12.50
N PHE A 69 1.35 -15.45 -11.23
CA PHE A 69 2.52 -15.41 -10.35
C PHE A 69 3.15 -16.78 -10.15
N TYR A 70 2.44 -17.87 -10.47
CA TYR A 70 2.88 -19.26 -10.37
C TYR A 70 2.98 -19.90 -11.77
N PRO A 71 3.91 -20.83 -12.04
CA PRO A 71 5.07 -21.24 -11.21
C PRO A 71 6.16 -20.18 -11.13
N VAL A 72 6.21 -19.29 -12.10
CA VAL A 72 7.01 -18.05 -12.18
C VAL A 72 6.16 -16.94 -12.75
N ALA A 73 6.57 -15.70 -12.60
CA ALA A 73 5.84 -14.54 -13.09
C ALA A 73 5.70 -14.54 -14.62
N ASN A 74 4.46 -14.63 -15.10
CA ASN A 74 4.06 -14.65 -16.49
C ASN A 74 2.84 -13.74 -16.69
N SER A 75 2.57 -13.32 -17.92
CA SER A 75 1.33 -12.64 -18.26
C SER A 75 0.80 -13.01 -19.64
N LEU A 76 -0.51 -12.91 -19.80
CA LEU A 76 -1.16 -12.77 -21.09
C LEU A 76 -1.34 -11.26 -21.31
N ASP A 77 -0.65 -10.72 -22.30
CA ASP A 77 -0.58 -9.30 -22.56
C ASP A 77 -0.07 -9.04 -23.99
N ASN A 78 -0.74 -8.20 -24.73
CA ASN A 78 -0.47 -7.88 -26.13
C ASN A 78 0.12 -6.48 -26.31
N SER A 79 0.46 -5.75 -25.23
CA SER A 79 1.08 -4.43 -25.35
C SER A 79 2.49 -4.55 -25.94
N GLU A 80 2.89 -3.53 -26.70
CA GLU A 80 4.21 -3.48 -27.35
C GLU A 80 5.27 -2.89 -26.42
N ASP A 81 4.86 -1.99 -25.52
CA ASP A 81 5.71 -1.38 -24.50
C ASP A 81 4.87 -0.93 -23.29
N TYR A 82 5.52 -0.38 -22.27
CA TYR A 82 4.88 0.10 -21.06
C TYR A 82 3.78 1.14 -21.32
N TRP A 83 4.00 2.06 -22.27
CA TRP A 83 3.08 3.17 -22.54
C TRP A 83 1.91 2.77 -23.45
N THR A 84 1.98 1.62 -24.14
CA THR A 84 0.95 1.10 -25.05
C THR A 84 0.09 -0.01 -24.44
N ARG A 85 0.34 -0.39 -23.17
CA ARG A 85 -0.37 -1.48 -22.49
C ARG A 85 -1.89 -1.34 -22.49
N ASP A 86 -2.40 -0.12 -22.48
CA ASP A 86 -3.84 0.16 -22.45
C ASP A 86 -4.58 -0.21 -23.75
N THR A 87 -3.86 -0.47 -24.82
CA THR A 87 -4.41 -0.87 -26.11
C THR A 87 -4.57 -2.40 -26.24
N SER A 88 -4.01 -3.15 -25.32
CA SER A 88 -4.07 -4.62 -25.28
C SER A 88 -5.50 -5.11 -25.06
N ARG A 89 -5.83 -6.27 -25.64
CA ARG A 89 -7.05 -7.03 -25.36
C ARG A 89 -6.73 -8.51 -25.45
N VAL A 90 -6.75 -9.20 -24.31
CA VAL A 90 -6.39 -10.62 -24.21
C VAL A 90 -7.57 -11.53 -23.92
N PHE A 91 -8.64 -11.03 -23.26
CA PHE A 91 -9.86 -11.76 -23.05
C PHE A 91 -11.05 -10.97 -23.59
N LEU A 92 -11.75 -11.57 -24.56
CA LEU A 92 -12.83 -10.94 -25.28
C LEU A 92 -14.12 -11.70 -25.05
N ILE A 93 -15.22 -10.96 -24.97
CA ILE A 93 -16.57 -11.49 -24.85
C ILE A 93 -17.45 -10.83 -25.93
N ALA A 94 -18.15 -11.63 -26.71
CA ALA A 94 -19.12 -11.14 -27.69
C ALA A 94 -20.44 -11.88 -27.60
N LEU A 95 -21.50 -11.22 -28.03
CA LEU A 95 -22.87 -11.75 -28.06
C LEU A 95 -23.45 -11.61 -29.43
N LYS A 96 -24.08 -12.70 -29.93
CA LYS A 96 -24.94 -12.72 -31.14
C LYS A 96 -26.35 -13.07 -30.70
N GLU A 97 -27.32 -12.25 -31.08
CA GLU A 97 -28.74 -12.46 -30.87
C GLU A 97 -29.39 -12.82 -32.19
N GLY A 98 -29.97 -14.03 -32.31
CA GLY A 98 -30.61 -14.53 -33.54
C GLY A 98 -29.70 -14.43 -34.78
N ASP A 99 -30.20 -13.78 -35.83
CA ASP A 99 -29.45 -13.54 -37.07
C ASP A 99 -28.64 -12.22 -37.06
N ASN A 100 -28.65 -11.48 -35.96
CA ASN A 100 -27.90 -10.25 -35.84
C ASN A 100 -26.38 -10.51 -35.91
N LYS A 101 -25.59 -9.49 -36.28
CA LYS A 101 -24.15 -9.57 -36.20
C LYS A 101 -23.68 -9.63 -34.72
N PRO A 102 -22.70 -10.45 -34.41
CA PRO A 102 -22.11 -10.46 -33.08
C PRO A 102 -21.54 -9.06 -32.66
N GLN A 103 -21.71 -8.72 -31.42
CA GLN A 103 -21.22 -7.47 -30.82
C GLN A 103 -20.30 -7.78 -29.65
N LEU A 104 -19.14 -7.10 -29.58
CA LEU A 104 -18.30 -7.12 -28.41
C LEU A 104 -19.03 -6.46 -27.22
N LEU A 105 -18.91 -7.04 -26.04
CA LEU A 105 -19.38 -6.43 -24.81
C LEU A 105 -18.39 -5.33 -24.35
N GLU A 106 -18.11 -4.36 -25.20
CA GLU A 106 -17.17 -3.28 -24.96
C GLU A 106 -17.85 -1.93 -24.74
N THR A 107 -18.82 -1.62 -25.59
CA THR A 107 -19.58 -0.36 -25.52
C THR A 107 -20.84 -0.49 -24.67
N GLY A 108 -21.15 0.54 -23.89
CA GLY A 108 -22.34 0.56 -23.04
C GLY A 108 -22.27 -0.30 -21.79
N GLN A 109 -21.12 -0.93 -21.53
CA GLN A 109 -20.90 -1.66 -20.29
C GLN A 109 -20.77 -0.70 -19.12
N ARG A 110 -21.26 -1.13 -17.96
CA ARG A 110 -21.12 -0.38 -16.72
C ARG A 110 -20.45 -1.22 -15.66
N LEU A 111 -19.53 -0.61 -14.92
CA LEU A 111 -18.98 -1.21 -13.71
C LEU A 111 -20.08 -1.18 -12.65
N ILE A 112 -20.63 -2.33 -12.30
CA ILE A 112 -21.72 -2.41 -11.32
C ILE A 112 -21.21 -2.53 -9.88
N SER A 113 -20.13 -3.28 -9.69
CA SER A 113 -19.53 -3.39 -8.38
C SER A 113 -18.03 -3.65 -8.45
N LEU A 114 -17.31 -3.00 -7.58
CA LEU A 114 -15.88 -3.18 -7.37
C LEU A 114 -15.61 -3.40 -5.88
N THR A 115 -14.81 -4.42 -5.57
CA THR A 115 -14.24 -4.68 -4.26
C THR A 115 -12.72 -4.83 -4.40
N PRO A 116 -11.91 -4.85 -3.33
CA PRO A 116 -10.49 -5.13 -3.46
C PRO A 116 -10.14 -6.52 -4.03
N TYR A 117 -11.11 -7.44 -4.14
CA TYR A 117 -10.90 -8.84 -4.53
C TYR A 117 -11.72 -9.33 -5.72
N SER A 118 -12.62 -8.49 -6.26
CA SER A 118 -13.50 -8.87 -7.37
C SER A 118 -14.05 -7.66 -8.10
N VAL A 119 -14.46 -7.87 -9.34
CA VAL A 119 -15.17 -6.87 -10.14
C VAL A 119 -16.33 -7.54 -10.90
N SER A 120 -17.45 -6.82 -11.01
CA SER A 120 -18.61 -7.23 -11.82
C SER A 120 -19.08 -6.09 -12.72
N TYR A 121 -19.44 -6.43 -13.93
CA TYR A 121 -19.94 -5.54 -14.96
C TYR A 121 -21.35 -5.95 -15.37
N ARG A 122 -22.21 -4.98 -15.62
CA ARG A 122 -23.57 -5.23 -16.12
C ARG A 122 -23.83 -4.43 -17.39
N HIS A 123 -24.41 -5.08 -18.35
CA HIS A 123 -24.92 -4.49 -19.58
C HIS A 123 -26.41 -4.80 -19.74
N GLU A 124 -27.21 -3.78 -20.01
CA GLU A 124 -28.61 -3.92 -20.31
C GLU A 124 -28.91 -3.44 -21.74
N ALA A 125 -29.42 -4.34 -22.54
CA ALA A 125 -30.01 -4.05 -23.85
C ALA A 125 -31.54 -4.20 -23.78
N THR A 126 -32.26 -3.86 -24.87
CA THR A 126 -33.72 -3.97 -24.91
C THR A 126 -34.20 -5.41 -24.79
N SER A 127 -33.49 -6.37 -25.42
CA SER A 127 -33.86 -7.78 -25.49
C SER A 127 -33.09 -8.72 -24.58
N TRP A 128 -32.00 -8.25 -23.96
CA TRP A 128 -31.15 -9.06 -23.08
C TRP A 128 -30.42 -8.24 -22.01
N GLU A 129 -29.95 -8.95 -21.00
CA GLU A 129 -29.07 -8.43 -19.95
C GLU A 129 -27.89 -9.38 -19.79
N ALA A 130 -26.68 -8.86 -19.69
CA ALA A 130 -25.49 -9.64 -19.41
C ALA A 130 -24.79 -9.11 -18.17
N GLU A 131 -24.30 -10.04 -17.33
CA GLU A 131 -23.44 -9.75 -16.19
C GLU A 131 -22.15 -10.54 -16.34
N VAL A 132 -21.01 -9.88 -16.16
CA VAL A 132 -19.67 -10.49 -16.22
C VAL A 132 -18.94 -10.20 -14.91
N SER A 133 -18.41 -11.24 -14.26
CA SER A 133 -17.63 -11.08 -13.03
C SER A 133 -16.32 -11.85 -13.07
N TYR A 134 -15.31 -11.32 -12.36
CA TYR A 134 -14.00 -11.92 -12.16
C TYR A 134 -13.71 -12.07 -10.67
N GLU A 135 -13.35 -13.30 -10.27
CA GLU A 135 -13.03 -13.68 -8.90
C GLU A 135 -11.79 -14.58 -8.87
N PHE A 136 -11.13 -14.72 -7.74
CA PHE A 136 -9.86 -15.44 -7.62
C PHE A 136 -9.92 -16.56 -6.59
N CYS A 137 -9.09 -17.60 -6.76
CA CYS A 137 -8.91 -18.68 -5.80
C CYS A 137 -7.89 -18.28 -4.72
N LEU A 138 -8.08 -18.77 -3.48
CA LEU A 138 -7.15 -18.52 -2.37
C LEU A 138 -5.90 -19.40 -2.45
N GLY A 139 -6.08 -20.68 -2.61
CA GLY A 139 -5.01 -21.69 -2.53
C GLY A 139 -4.60 -22.30 -3.86
N GLU A 140 -5.27 -21.95 -4.95
CA GLU A 140 -5.05 -22.53 -6.26
C GLU A 140 -4.77 -21.44 -7.32
N PRO A 141 -3.85 -21.71 -8.27
CA PRO A 141 -3.41 -20.73 -9.26
C PRO A 141 -4.44 -20.56 -10.39
N ALA A 142 -5.61 -20.02 -10.06
CA ALA A 142 -6.69 -19.81 -11.02
C ALA A 142 -7.57 -18.61 -10.66
N LEU A 143 -8.15 -18.01 -11.71
CA LEU A 143 -9.24 -17.05 -11.63
C LEU A 143 -10.51 -17.67 -12.22
N LEU A 144 -11.67 -17.18 -11.80
CA LEU A 144 -13.00 -17.53 -12.29
C LEU A 144 -13.60 -16.35 -13.05
N ALA A 145 -13.89 -16.52 -14.36
CA ALA A 145 -14.72 -15.64 -15.14
C ALA A 145 -16.15 -16.22 -15.21
N THR A 146 -17.13 -15.46 -14.74
CA THR A 146 -18.55 -15.83 -14.80
C THR A 146 -19.28 -14.86 -15.71
N ILE A 147 -20.01 -15.39 -16.70
CA ILE A 147 -20.82 -14.62 -17.66
C ILE A 147 -22.23 -15.14 -17.59
N THR A 148 -23.17 -14.32 -17.15
CA THR A 148 -24.58 -14.65 -17.11
C THR A 148 -25.33 -13.81 -18.15
N LEU A 149 -26.03 -14.47 -19.06
CA LEU A 149 -26.86 -13.83 -20.09
C LEU A 149 -28.32 -14.18 -19.85
N LYS A 150 -29.17 -13.17 -19.74
CA LYS A 150 -30.60 -13.31 -19.52
C LYS A 150 -31.42 -12.76 -20.70
N ASN A 151 -32.41 -13.49 -21.19
CA ASN A 151 -33.36 -13.02 -22.19
C ASN A 151 -34.41 -12.11 -21.53
N LYS A 152 -34.45 -10.85 -21.94
CA LYS A 152 -35.44 -9.83 -21.51
C LYS A 152 -36.54 -9.63 -22.52
N SER A 153 -36.46 -10.28 -23.70
CA SER A 153 -37.50 -10.19 -24.71
C SER A 153 -38.78 -10.96 -24.32
N ALA A 154 -39.89 -10.68 -24.98
CA ALA A 154 -41.18 -11.38 -24.74
C ALA A 154 -41.30 -12.75 -25.45
N ARG A 155 -40.24 -13.19 -26.15
CA ARG A 155 -40.24 -14.43 -26.93
C ARG A 155 -38.99 -15.25 -26.69
N THR A 156 -39.02 -16.52 -27.10
CA THR A 156 -37.81 -17.35 -27.06
C THR A 156 -36.85 -16.88 -28.16
N GLU A 157 -35.62 -16.59 -27.76
CA GLU A 157 -34.55 -16.14 -28.65
C GLU A 157 -33.36 -17.08 -28.62
N GLN A 158 -32.65 -17.15 -29.75
CA GLN A 158 -31.34 -17.84 -29.80
C GLN A 158 -30.25 -16.84 -29.53
N PHE A 159 -29.35 -17.24 -28.66
CA PHE A 159 -28.11 -16.48 -28.32
C PHE A 159 -26.88 -17.33 -28.55
N ASP A 160 -25.85 -16.74 -29.16
CA ASP A 160 -24.49 -17.29 -29.18
C ASP A 160 -23.61 -16.37 -28.35
N LEU A 161 -23.21 -16.83 -27.15
CA LEU A 161 -22.19 -16.19 -26.33
C LEU A 161 -20.83 -16.68 -26.78
N ARG A 162 -19.90 -15.79 -27.03
CA ARG A 162 -18.56 -16.06 -27.54
C ARG A 162 -17.51 -15.55 -26.59
N THR A 163 -16.51 -16.38 -26.26
CA THR A 163 -15.32 -15.99 -25.48
C THR A 163 -14.07 -16.29 -26.27
N HIS A 164 -13.08 -15.43 -26.12
CA HIS A 164 -11.75 -15.62 -26.72
C HIS A 164 -10.69 -15.20 -25.70
N LEU A 165 -9.74 -16.08 -25.48
CA LEU A 165 -8.54 -15.83 -24.70
C LEU A 165 -7.33 -15.92 -25.62
N ASP A 166 -6.55 -14.86 -25.76
CA ASP A 166 -5.20 -14.97 -26.29
C ASP A 166 -4.37 -15.72 -25.27
N ALA A 167 -3.86 -16.89 -25.67
CA ALA A 167 -3.20 -17.80 -24.74
C ALA A 167 -1.67 -17.71 -24.79
N ALA A 168 -1.14 -16.66 -25.44
CA ALA A 168 0.28 -16.41 -25.57
C ALA A 168 0.86 -15.84 -24.27
N LEU A 169 1.71 -16.60 -23.56
CA LEU A 169 2.41 -16.15 -22.34
C LEU A 169 3.67 -15.34 -22.67
N ARG A 170 3.98 -14.38 -21.81
CA ARG A 170 5.28 -13.70 -21.77
C ARG A 170 5.73 -13.45 -20.34
N THR A 171 7.02 -13.21 -20.15
CA THR A 171 7.53 -12.76 -18.84
C THR A 171 7.29 -11.28 -18.61
N SER A 172 7.33 -10.85 -17.37
CA SER A 172 7.15 -9.44 -16.99
C SER A 172 8.27 -8.50 -17.46
N HIS A 173 9.41 -9.02 -17.88
CA HIS A 173 10.59 -8.24 -18.28
C HIS A 173 10.79 -8.11 -19.78
N THR A 174 9.93 -8.67 -20.60
CA THR A 174 10.04 -8.58 -22.05
C THR A 174 8.68 -8.34 -22.69
N TYR A 175 8.65 -7.43 -23.65
CA TYR A 175 7.50 -7.21 -24.51
C TYR A 175 7.52 -8.12 -25.74
N GLU A 176 8.60 -8.92 -25.93
CA GLU A 176 8.67 -9.92 -26.99
C GLU A 176 7.89 -11.18 -26.59
N ARG A 177 7.02 -11.59 -27.47
CA ARG A 177 6.28 -12.85 -27.36
C ARG A 177 7.08 -13.94 -28.08
N LYS A 178 7.87 -14.71 -27.34
CA LYS A 178 8.72 -15.80 -27.86
C LYS A 178 8.06 -17.16 -27.70
N GLU A 179 6.86 -17.31 -28.19
CA GLU A 179 6.01 -18.37 -27.76
C GLU A 179 6.02 -19.58 -28.68
N LYS A 180 6.22 -20.75 -28.09
CA LYS A 180 5.94 -22.06 -28.67
C LYS A 180 4.98 -22.79 -27.76
N ALA A 181 3.81 -23.11 -28.27
CA ALA A 181 2.78 -23.82 -27.53
C ALA A 181 2.08 -24.83 -28.40
N TRP A 182 1.49 -25.83 -27.78
CA TRP A 182 0.56 -26.78 -28.39
C TRP A 182 -0.60 -27.02 -27.41
N THR A 183 -1.70 -27.61 -27.88
CA THR A 183 -2.89 -27.74 -27.04
C THR A 183 -3.39 -29.19 -26.98
N GLU A 184 -4.06 -29.47 -25.86
CA GLU A 184 -4.68 -30.77 -25.57
C GLU A 184 -6.09 -30.54 -24.99
N LEU A 185 -7.02 -31.46 -25.35
CA LEU A 185 -8.36 -31.49 -24.76
C LEU A 185 -8.48 -32.61 -23.74
N ASP A 186 -8.75 -32.27 -22.49
CA ASP A 186 -9.28 -33.24 -21.53
C ASP A 186 -10.81 -33.17 -21.52
N ALA A 187 -11.43 -34.08 -22.32
CA ALA A 187 -12.87 -34.11 -22.43
C ALA A 187 -13.59 -34.48 -21.13
N ARG A 188 -12.94 -35.23 -20.23
CA ARG A 188 -13.52 -35.64 -18.96
C ARG A 188 -13.66 -34.45 -18.00
N GLU A 189 -12.62 -33.63 -17.94
CA GLU A 189 -12.60 -32.45 -17.08
C GLU A 189 -13.10 -31.20 -17.78
N ARG A 190 -13.50 -31.31 -19.07
CA ARG A 190 -13.93 -30.18 -19.94
C ARG A 190 -12.91 -29.06 -19.96
N ALA A 191 -11.63 -29.44 -20.05
CA ALA A 191 -10.50 -28.54 -19.97
C ALA A 191 -9.71 -28.54 -21.28
N LEU A 192 -9.30 -27.35 -21.71
CA LEU A 192 -8.25 -27.15 -22.69
C LEU A 192 -6.95 -26.85 -21.96
N LEU A 193 -5.90 -27.57 -22.30
CA LEU A 193 -4.56 -27.41 -21.78
C LEU A 193 -3.70 -26.80 -22.89
N VAL A 194 -3.01 -25.72 -22.58
CA VAL A 194 -2.05 -25.07 -23.47
C VAL A 194 -0.67 -25.27 -22.86
N HIS A 195 0.13 -26.07 -23.55
CA HIS A 195 1.49 -26.45 -23.11
C HIS A 195 2.49 -25.45 -23.67
N HIS A 196 3.09 -24.65 -22.82
CA HIS A 196 4.10 -23.65 -23.19
C HIS A 196 5.50 -24.25 -23.09
N LEU A 197 6.32 -24.01 -24.10
CA LEU A 197 7.67 -24.58 -24.23
C LEU A 197 8.77 -23.51 -24.19
N ASP A 198 8.40 -22.24 -23.96
CA ASP A 198 9.38 -21.16 -23.86
C ASP A 198 10.13 -21.25 -22.52
N PRO A 199 11.47 -21.32 -22.54
CA PRO A 199 12.26 -21.44 -21.31
C PRO A 199 12.17 -20.19 -20.41
N GLU A 200 11.90 -19.00 -20.93
CA GLU A 200 11.77 -17.80 -20.11
C GLU A 200 10.50 -17.78 -19.29
N THR A 201 9.40 -18.28 -19.86
CA THR A 201 8.15 -18.45 -19.09
C THR A 201 8.24 -19.62 -18.11
N GLY A 202 9.31 -20.43 -18.23
CA GLY A 202 9.40 -21.73 -17.56
C GLY A 202 8.40 -22.72 -18.16
N PRO A 203 8.68 -24.02 -18.14
CA PRO A 203 7.71 -25.00 -18.56
C PRO A 203 6.41 -24.84 -17.77
N ALA A 204 5.37 -24.32 -18.44
CA ALA A 204 4.09 -24.00 -17.83
C ALA A 204 2.92 -24.55 -18.66
N GLU A 205 1.82 -24.85 -18.01
CA GLU A 205 0.56 -25.24 -18.62
C GLU A 205 -0.52 -24.23 -18.22
N LEU A 206 -1.08 -23.53 -19.23
CA LEU A 206 -2.28 -22.74 -19.06
C LEU A 206 -3.48 -23.66 -19.22
N ILE A 207 -4.43 -23.62 -18.31
CA ILE A 207 -5.64 -24.41 -18.37
C ILE A 207 -6.88 -23.51 -18.44
N VAL A 208 -7.84 -23.90 -19.28
CA VAL A 208 -9.17 -23.30 -19.29
C VAL A 208 -10.21 -24.37 -19.06
N VAL A 209 -10.90 -24.33 -17.91
CA VAL A 209 -11.87 -25.36 -17.50
C VAL A 209 -13.28 -24.78 -17.54
N ASN A 210 -14.18 -25.41 -18.32
CA ASN A 210 -15.57 -25.04 -18.35
C ASN A 210 -16.34 -25.74 -17.22
N VAL A 211 -16.82 -24.97 -16.23
CA VAL A 211 -17.57 -25.50 -15.08
C VAL A 211 -19.05 -25.09 -15.07
N GLY A 212 -19.47 -24.25 -16.00
CA GLY A 212 -20.86 -23.85 -16.27
C GLY A 212 -21.46 -24.55 -17.49
N ALA A 213 -22.03 -23.79 -18.42
CA ALA A 213 -22.58 -24.26 -19.68
C ALA A 213 -21.52 -24.97 -20.54
N GLU A 214 -21.97 -25.92 -21.37
CA GLU A 214 -21.08 -26.60 -22.32
C GLU A 214 -20.92 -25.75 -23.60
N PRO A 215 -19.69 -25.63 -24.14
CA PRO A 215 -19.46 -24.94 -25.38
C PRO A 215 -20.03 -25.78 -26.55
N HIS A 216 -20.64 -25.10 -27.51
CA HIS A 216 -21.09 -25.69 -28.76
C HIS A 216 -19.92 -26.05 -29.69
N SER A 217 -18.89 -25.20 -29.73
CA SER A 217 -17.69 -25.37 -30.52
C SER A 217 -16.50 -24.62 -29.88
N PHE A 218 -15.29 -25.01 -30.26
CA PHE A 218 -14.05 -24.37 -29.77
C PHE A 218 -12.99 -24.27 -30.87
N ALA A 219 -11.99 -23.39 -30.64
CA ALA A 219 -10.74 -23.34 -31.41
C ALA A 219 -9.56 -23.07 -30.47
N THR A 220 -8.40 -23.63 -30.79
CA THR A 220 -7.15 -23.43 -30.04
C THR A 220 -5.99 -22.95 -30.92
N ASP A 221 -6.18 -22.92 -32.23
CA ASP A 221 -5.21 -22.39 -33.20
C ASP A 221 -5.70 -21.00 -33.69
N GLY A 222 -4.91 -19.97 -33.46
CA GLY A 222 -5.24 -18.61 -33.93
C GLY A 222 -5.41 -18.50 -35.44
N ARG A 223 -4.81 -19.42 -36.22
CA ARG A 223 -4.98 -19.48 -37.68
C ARG A 223 -6.42 -19.82 -38.09
N ASP A 224 -7.14 -20.58 -37.27
CA ASP A 224 -8.54 -20.95 -37.52
C ASP A 224 -9.51 -19.79 -37.32
N ILE A 225 -9.11 -18.77 -36.58
CA ILE A 225 -9.97 -17.62 -36.21
C ILE A 225 -9.47 -16.28 -36.76
N ALA A 226 -8.21 -16.20 -37.24
CA ALA A 226 -7.61 -14.99 -37.77
C ALA A 226 -7.85 -14.86 -39.29
N THR A 227 -7.94 -13.64 -39.77
CA THR A 227 -7.86 -13.34 -41.21
C THR A 227 -6.50 -12.77 -41.54
N THR A 228 -6.07 -13.02 -42.79
CA THR A 228 -4.79 -12.55 -43.33
C THR A 228 -4.62 -11.04 -43.44
N LEU A 229 -5.64 -10.22 -43.10
CA LEU A 229 -5.67 -8.79 -43.38
C LEU A 229 -6.13 -7.89 -42.22
N ALA A 230 -6.44 -8.42 -41.03
CA ALA A 230 -6.87 -7.59 -39.89
C ALA A 230 -6.27 -8.11 -38.58
N PRO A 231 -5.95 -7.21 -37.61
CA PRO A 231 -5.55 -7.67 -36.30
C PRO A 231 -6.67 -8.51 -35.67
N PRO A 232 -6.33 -9.59 -34.92
CA PRO A 232 -7.36 -10.31 -34.16
C PRO A 232 -8.09 -9.32 -33.25
N PRO A 233 -9.40 -9.43 -33.09
CA PRO A 233 -10.24 -10.61 -33.20
C PRO A 233 -11.37 -10.48 -34.26
N SER A 234 -11.13 -9.88 -35.38
CA SER A 234 -12.22 -9.30 -36.15
C SER A 234 -13.12 -10.30 -36.90
N ARG A 235 -12.65 -11.44 -37.40
CA ARG A 235 -13.48 -12.28 -38.27
C ARG A 235 -14.31 -13.33 -37.57
N TRP A 236 -13.76 -14.07 -36.63
CA TRP A 236 -14.51 -15.09 -35.91
C TRP A 236 -15.63 -14.50 -35.03
N LEU A 237 -15.42 -13.27 -34.52
CA LEU A 237 -16.45 -12.55 -33.77
C LEU A 237 -17.64 -12.14 -34.69
N THR A 238 -17.40 -11.91 -35.98
CA THR A 238 -18.37 -11.29 -36.86
C THR A 238 -18.89 -12.22 -37.95
N GLU A 239 -18.11 -13.22 -38.42
CA GLU A 239 -18.44 -13.98 -39.64
C GLU A 239 -18.53 -15.49 -39.40
N ILE A 240 -17.99 -16.06 -38.38
CA ILE A 240 -17.91 -17.50 -38.13
C ILE A 240 -19.07 -17.96 -37.24
N ASP A 241 -19.90 -18.89 -37.70
CA ASP A 241 -21.02 -19.45 -36.94
C ASP A 241 -20.66 -20.68 -36.10
N SER A 242 -19.57 -21.36 -36.41
CA SER A 242 -19.07 -22.51 -35.64
C SER A 242 -17.54 -22.59 -35.74
N LEU A 243 -16.87 -22.90 -34.66
CA LEU A 243 -15.44 -23.13 -34.62
C LEU A 243 -15.09 -24.57 -35.03
N PRO A 244 -13.88 -24.85 -35.57
CA PRO A 244 -13.58 -26.15 -36.20
C PRO A 244 -13.37 -27.31 -35.21
N CYS A 245 -13.30 -27.05 -33.89
CA CYS A 245 -13.00 -28.04 -32.85
C CYS A 245 -11.63 -28.73 -33.03
N THR A 246 -10.67 -28.01 -33.59
CA THR A 246 -9.28 -28.48 -33.81
C THR A 246 -8.38 -28.04 -32.68
N LEU A 247 -7.32 -28.83 -32.46
CA LEU A 247 -6.27 -28.55 -31.48
C LEU A 247 -5.04 -28.00 -32.19
N LEU A 248 -4.34 -27.08 -31.56
CA LEU A 248 -3.04 -26.59 -32.03
C LEU A 248 -1.99 -27.68 -31.90
N PRO A 249 -1.40 -28.17 -33.04
CA PRO A 249 -0.48 -29.30 -33.03
C PRO A 249 0.93 -28.90 -32.58
N GLU A 250 1.62 -29.82 -31.90
CA GLU A 250 3.02 -29.61 -31.50
C GLU A 250 3.98 -29.51 -32.70
N ALA A 251 3.68 -30.26 -33.78
CA ALA A 251 4.52 -30.31 -34.96
C ALA A 251 4.54 -29.04 -35.81
N ASN A 252 3.50 -28.23 -35.72
CA ASN A 252 3.37 -26.97 -36.46
C ASN A 252 2.66 -25.91 -35.56
N PRO A 253 3.37 -25.42 -34.55
CA PRO A 253 2.75 -24.48 -33.60
C PRO A 253 2.38 -23.18 -34.30
N GLY A 254 1.14 -22.71 -34.06
CA GLY A 254 0.64 -21.39 -34.43
C GLY A 254 0.46 -20.53 -33.17
N PRO A 255 -0.12 -19.35 -33.30
CA PRO A 255 -0.49 -18.52 -32.15
C PRO A 255 -1.56 -19.25 -31.30
N PRO A 256 -1.26 -19.56 -30.03
CA PRO A 256 -2.21 -20.25 -29.16
C PRO A 256 -3.34 -19.34 -28.76
N VAL A 257 -4.57 -19.86 -28.88
CA VAL A 257 -5.80 -19.20 -28.42
C VAL A 257 -6.68 -20.22 -27.73
N VAL A 258 -7.64 -19.73 -26.93
CA VAL A 258 -8.74 -20.56 -26.44
C VAL A 258 -10.03 -19.81 -26.71
N ALA A 259 -10.75 -20.24 -27.74
CA ALA A 259 -12.00 -19.61 -28.15
C ALA A 259 -13.18 -20.60 -28.03
N PHE A 260 -14.33 -20.12 -27.56
CA PHE A 260 -15.56 -20.91 -27.43
C PHE A 260 -16.75 -20.16 -27.98
N ILE A 261 -17.74 -20.93 -28.52
CA ILE A 261 -19.08 -20.48 -28.78
C ILE A 261 -20.03 -21.30 -27.89
N TYR A 262 -20.85 -20.62 -27.10
CA TYR A 262 -21.93 -21.21 -26.31
C TYR A 262 -23.26 -20.82 -26.93
N ARG A 263 -24.03 -21.80 -27.42
CA ARG A 263 -25.34 -21.59 -28.08
C ARG A 263 -26.46 -21.97 -27.14
N ALA A 264 -27.42 -21.08 -26.93
CA ALA A 264 -28.59 -21.32 -26.12
C ALA A 264 -29.86 -20.74 -26.73
N GLN A 265 -30.97 -21.49 -26.60
CA GLN A 265 -32.32 -20.96 -26.83
C GLN A 265 -32.90 -20.62 -25.46
N LEU A 266 -33.13 -19.34 -25.19
CA LEU A 266 -33.61 -18.85 -23.91
C LEU A 266 -35.07 -18.38 -24.05
N ARG A 267 -35.96 -18.87 -23.19
CA ARG A 267 -37.31 -18.34 -23.01
C ARG A 267 -37.27 -16.94 -22.40
N PRO A 268 -38.37 -16.18 -22.40
CA PRO A 268 -38.48 -14.96 -21.63
C PRO A 268 -38.05 -15.17 -20.16
N GLU A 269 -37.19 -14.29 -19.65
CA GLU A 269 -36.61 -14.30 -18.29
C GLU A 269 -35.67 -15.48 -17.98
N GLU A 270 -35.44 -16.40 -18.93
CA GLU A 270 -34.47 -17.50 -18.78
C GLU A 270 -33.02 -16.98 -18.98
N ALA A 271 -32.07 -17.61 -18.29
CA ALA A 271 -30.66 -17.25 -18.36
C ALA A 271 -29.76 -18.45 -18.61
N ILE A 272 -28.64 -18.21 -19.26
CA ILE A 272 -27.49 -19.12 -19.34
C ILE A 272 -26.32 -18.54 -18.55
N THR A 273 -25.61 -19.40 -17.81
CA THR A 273 -24.38 -19.00 -17.09
C THR A 273 -23.21 -19.82 -17.61
N VAL A 274 -22.26 -19.12 -18.17
CA VAL A 274 -20.93 -19.62 -18.55
C VAL A 274 -19.97 -19.33 -17.42
N LYS A 275 -19.22 -20.35 -16.98
CA LYS A 275 -18.16 -20.22 -15.98
C LYS A 275 -16.89 -20.82 -16.53
N GLN A 276 -15.84 -20.01 -16.63
CA GLN A 276 -14.52 -20.41 -17.10
C GLN A 276 -13.49 -20.18 -15.98
N LEU A 277 -12.81 -21.25 -15.57
CA LEU A 277 -11.63 -21.17 -14.74
C LEU A 277 -10.42 -21.04 -15.65
N VAL A 278 -9.67 -19.96 -15.53
CA VAL A 278 -8.41 -19.75 -16.21
C VAL A 278 -7.29 -19.90 -15.18
N GLY A 279 -6.43 -20.89 -15.35
CA GLY A 279 -5.39 -21.19 -14.39
C GLY A 279 -4.07 -21.57 -15.05
N ILE A 280 -3.00 -21.59 -14.27
CA ILE A 280 -1.66 -21.92 -14.72
C ILE A 280 -0.97 -22.85 -13.70
N CYS A 281 -0.13 -23.78 -14.19
CA CYS A 281 0.64 -24.67 -13.35
C CYS A 281 1.98 -25.05 -14.01
N ALA A 282 2.79 -25.81 -13.28
CA ALA A 282 4.00 -26.38 -13.85
C ALA A 282 3.66 -27.46 -14.88
N ALA A 283 4.56 -27.70 -15.82
CA ALA A 283 4.39 -28.70 -16.86
C ALA A 283 4.07 -30.11 -16.29
N GLY A 284 3.07 -30.76 -16.86
CA GLY A 284 2.55 -32.06 -16.44
C GLY A 284 1.57 -32.04 -15.27
N GLU A 285 1.23 -30.87 -14.71
CA GLU A 285 0.28 -30.74 -13.61
C GLU A 285 -1.13 -30.34 -14.06
N GLY A 286 -1.34 -29.89 -15.31
CA GLY A 286 -2.57 -29.28 -15.79
C GLY A 286 -3.82 -30.13 -15.63
N ARG A 287 -3.75 -31.42 -15.94
CA ARG A 287 -4.90 -32.34 -15.73
C ARG A 287 -5.25 -32.49 -14.26
N ALA A 288 -4.26 -32.60 -13.38
CA ALA A 288 -4.49 -32.72 -11.95
C ALA A 288 -5.11 -31.43 -11.39
N LEU A 289 -4.63 -30.26 -11.83
CA LEU A 289 -5.17 -28.97 -11.45
C LEU A 289 -6.61 -28.80 -11.96
N ALA A 290 -6.88 -29.12 -13.24
CA ALA A 290 -8.22 -29.04 -13.81
C ALA A 290 -9.23 -29.90 -13.03
N GLN A 291 -8.85 -31.16 -12.73
CA GLN A 291 -9.68 -32.06 -11.94
C GLN A 291 -9.93 -31.53 -10.52
N HIS A 292 -8.91 -30.95 -9.90
CA HIS A 292 -9.01 -30.40 -8.56
C HIS A 292 -9.91 -29.17 -8.55
N LEU A 293 -9.65 -28.19 -9.40
CA LEU A 293 -10.43 -26.94 -9.52
C LEU A 293 -11.91 -27.19 -9.78
N ARG A 294 -12.22 -28.13 -10.67
CA ARG A 294 -13.62 -28.47 -10.97
C ARG A 294 -14.43 -28.88 -9.74
N ARG A 295 -13.76 -29.44 -8.71
CA ARG A 295 -14.40 -29.89 -7.46
C ARG A 295 -14.36 -28.83 -6.36
N THR A 296 -13.45 -27.87 -6.43
CA THR A 296 -13.10 -27.02 -5.27
C THR A 296 -13.24 -25.54 -5.53
N TYR A 297 -13.42 -25.08 -6.79
CA TYR A 297 -13.36 -23.66 -7.15
C TYR A 297 -14.31 -22.76 -6.34
N GLU A 298 -15.54 -23.22 -6.09
CA GLU A 298 -16.52 -22.43 -5.32
C GLU A 298 -16.03 -22.19 -3.87
N ARG A 299 -15.43 -23.22 -3.29
CA ARG A 299 -14.84 -23.13 -1.94
C ARG A 299 -13.60 -22.21 -1.95
N GLU A 300 -12.74 -22.32 -2.96
CA GLU A 300 -11.51 -21.52 -3.09
C GLU A 300 -11.85 -20.03 -3.28
N VAL A 301 -12.81 -19.70 -4.15
CA VAL A 301 -13.28 -18.33 -4.37
C VAL A 301 -13.93 -17.77 -3.09
N ALA A 302 -14.81 -18.55 -2.44
CA ALA A 302 -15.43 -18.14 -1.19
C ALA A 302 -14.40 -17.93 -0.07
N ALA A 303 -13.37 -18.78 0.01
CA ALA A 303 -12.28 -18.65 0.98
C ALA A 303 -11.44 -17.37 0.75
N TYR A 304 -11.15 -17.02 -0.52
CA TYR A 304 -10.43 -15.78 -0.83
C TYR A 304 -11.25 -14.54 -0.46
N ARG A 305 -12.52 -14.50 -0.84
CA ARG A 305 -13.47 -13.45 -0.44
C ARG A 305 -13.49 -13.28 1.07
N ALA A 306 -13.68 -14.37 1.81
CA ALA A 306 -13.70 -14.35 3.27
C ALA A 306 -12.38 -13.85 3.88
N HIS A 307 -11.24 -14.23 3.31
CA HIS A 307 -9.92 -13.75 3.74
C HIS A 307 -9.82 -12.23 3.63
N VAL A 308 -10.14 -11.65 2.47
CA VAL A 308 -10.04 -10.20 2.27
C VAL A 308 -11.05 -9.44 3.12
N LEU A 309 -12.29 -9.95 3.25
CA LEU A 309 -13.29 -9.38 4.16
C LEU A 309 -12.81 -9.36 5.62
N GLN A 310 -12.24 -10.47 6.11
CA GLN A 310 -11.69 -10.52 7.47
C GLN A 310 -10.58 -9.48 7.69
N GLU A 311 -9.66 -9.34 6.74
CA GLU A 311 -8.59 -8.35 6.84
C GLU A 311 -9.12 -6.91 6.76
N SER A 312 -10.09 -6.63 5.89
CA SER A 312 -10.76 -5.33 5.77
C SER A 312 -11.42 -4.88 7.07
N PHE A 313 -12.01 -5.83 7.80
CA PHE A 313 -12.69 -5.59 9.07
C PHE A 313 -11.86 -6.03 10.29
N ARG A 314 -10.59 -6.39 10.10
CA ARG A 314 -9.68 -6.73 11.21
C ARG A 314 -9.63 -5.58 12.21
N GLY A 315 -9.80 -5.90 13.49
CA GLY A 315 -9.98 -4.88 14.49
C GLY A 315 -11.37 -4.24 14.39
N THR A 316 -12.40 -4.96 14.84
CA THR A 316 -13.81 -4.55 14.80
C THR A 316 -14.13 -3.22 15.50
N ALA A 317 -13.13 -2.64 16.17
CA ALA A 317 -13.26 -1.41 16.94
C ALA A 317 -13.07 -0.12 16.12
N LEU A 318 -12.67 -0.19 14.83
CA LEU A 318 -12.54 1.03 14.02
C LEU A 318 -13.90 1.71 13.85
N ARG A 319 -14.04 2.87 14.48
CA ARG A 319 -15.24 3.72 14.43
C ARG A 319 -14.82 5.13 14.02
N ILE A 320 -15.25 5.52 12.86
CA ILE A 320 -15.13 6.86 12.30
C ILE A 320 -16.55 7.29 11.95
N GLN A 321 -16.99 8.44 12.41
CA GLN A 321 -18.37 8.91 12.21
C GLN A 321 -18.64 9.34 10.77
N GLU A 322 -17.59 9.76 10.04
CA GLU A 322 -17.70 10.08 8.62
C GLU A 322 -17.68 8.77 7.81
N PRO A 323 -18.78 8.41 7.09
CA PRO A 323 -18.90 7.12 6.42
C PRO A 323 -17.88 6.88 5.32
N GLY A 324 -17.50 7.91 4.55
CA GLY A 324 -16.52 7.82 3.47
C GLY A 324 -15.11 7.49 3.97
N ALA A 325 -14.68 8.11 5.07
CA ALA A 325 -13.39 7.81 5.70
C ALA A 325 -13.36 6.39 6.27
N LEU A 326 -14.46 5.95 6.91
CA LEU A 326 -14.58 4.57 7.42
C LEU A 326 -14.56 3.55 6.28
N HIS A 327 -15.30 3.80 5.21
CA HIS A 327 -15.32 2.96 4.01
C HIS A 327 -13.93 2.86 3.39
N THR A 328 -13.28 4.02 3.17
CA THR A 328 -11.92 4.07 2.61
C THR A 328 -10.90 3.34 3.49
N ALA A 329 -10.98 3.48 4.81
CA ALA A 329 -10.06 2.78 5.73
C ALA A 329 -10.24 1.25 5.70
N ARG A 330 -11.47 0.75 5.53
CA ARG A 330 -11.76 -0.68 5.35
C ARG A 330 -11.28 -1.17 3.98
N TRP A 331 -11.56 -0.40 2.94
CA TRP A 331 -11.07 -0.68 1.59
C TRP A 331 -9.55 -0.78 1.55
N ALA A 332 -8.84 0.20 2.13
CA ALA A 332 -7.39 0.21 2.21
C ALA A 332 -6.82 -1.06 2.87
N ARG A 333 -7.42 -1.51 3.98
CA ARG A 333 -7.04 -2.80 4.59
C ARG A 333 -7.30 -3.99 3.67
N GLY A 334 -8.38 -3.96 2.90
CA GLY A 334 -8.68 -4.97 1.87
C GLY A 334 -7.63 -5.00 0.77
N VAL A 335 -7.20 -3.84 0.27
CA VAL A 335 -6.10 -3.72 -0.71
C VAL A 335 -4.81 -4.30 -0.17
N LEU A 336 -4.47 -4.02 1.11
CA LEU A 336 -3.28 -4.61 1.73
C LEU A 336 -3.33 -6.13 1.83
N ALA A 337 -4.52 -6.73 1.89
CA ALA A 337 -4.69 -8.18 1.89
C ALA A 337 -4.69 -8.76 0.47
N ALA A 338 -5.31 -8.06 -0.48
CA ALA A 338 -5.47 -8.52 -1.86
C ALA A 338 -4.16 -8.45 -2.66
N ASN A 339 -3.33 -7.41 -2.42
CA ASN A 339 -2.03 -7.26 -3.08
C ASN A 339 -0.95 -8.11 -2.40
N ALA A 340 -1.21 -9.38 -2.23
CA ALA A 340 -0.29 -10.36 -1.68
C ALA A 340 -0.23 -11.56 -2.64
N HIS A 341 0.88 -11.68 -3.37
CA HIS A 341 1.00 -12.60 -4.49
C HIS A 341 2.14 -13.59 -4.31
N TYR A 342 2.07 -14.70 -5.05
CA TYR A 342 3.06 -15.77 -5.01
C TYR A 342 4.39 -15.32 -5.65
N LEU A 343 5.50 -15.61 -4.97
CA LEU A 343 6.85 -15.48 -5.49
C LEU A 343 7.75 -16.53 -4.82
N ALA A 344 8.36 -17.39 -5.61
CA ALA A 344 9.36 -18.36 -5.15
C ALA A 344 8.96 -19.18 -3.91
N GLY A 345 7.69 -19.58 -3.81
CA GLY A 345 7.18 -20.40 -2.68
C GLY A 345 6.58 -19.60 -1.52
N HIS A 346 6.51 -18.28 -1.63
CA HIS A 346 5.96 -17.40 -0.61
C HIS A 346 4.79 -16.57 -1.15
N ILE A 347 3.90 -16.10 -0.28
CA ILE A 347 2.90 -15.07 -0.60
C ILE A 347 3.38 -13.77 0.03
N LEU A 348 3.67 -12.79 -0.81
CA LEU A 348 4.40 -11.55 -0.47
C LEU A 348 3.63 -10.32 -0.92
N PRO A 349 3.81 -9.18 -0.23
CA PRO A 349 3.26 -7.91 -0.71
C PRO A 349 3.86 -7.54 -2.07
N MET A 350 2.99 -7.21 -3.03
CA MET A 350 3.35 -6.73 -4.36
C MET A 350 2.70 -5.37 -4.61
N PRO A 351 3.31 -4.48 -5.41
CA PRO A 351 2.82 -3.11 -5.62
C PRO A 351 1.37 -3.05 -6.09
N CYS A 352 1.02 -3.82 -7.11
CA CYS A 352 -0.33 -3.89 -7.66
C CYS A 352 -0.68 -5.30 -8.13
N PRO A 353 -1.98 -5.61 -8.43
CA PRO A 353 -2.43 -6.96 -8.72
C PRO A 353 -2.00 -7.53 -10.08
N ALA A 354 -1.67 -6.71 -11.07
CA ALA A 354 -1.51 -7.22 -12.42
C ALA A 354 -0.18 -6.85 -13.08
N GLU A 355 0.32 -5.66 -12.93
CA GLU A 355 1.49 -5.23 -13.71
C GLU A 355 2.83 -5.54 -13.04
N TYR A 356 2.97 -5.31 -11.74
CA TYR A 356 4.22 -5.54 -11.02
C TYR A 356 4.31 -6.97 -10.50
N ASN A 357 4.97 -7.84 -11.28
CA ASN A 357 5.16 -9.26 -10.97
C ASN A 357 6.46 -9.53 -10.19
N PHE A 358 6.95 -8.57 -9.41
CA PHE A 358 8.20 -8.66 -8.67
C PHE A 358 8.08 -8.01 -7.30
N PHE A 359 8.89 -8.49 -6.38
CA PHE A 359 8.95 -7.98 -5.03
C PHE A 359 9.90 -6.79 -4.97
N PHE A 360 9.39 -5.64 -4.53
CA PHE A 360 10.17 -4.47 -4.21
C PHE A 360 10.27 -4.26 -2.70
N THR A 361 11.49 -4.06 -2.22
CA THR A 361 11.76 -3.75 -0.80
C THR A 361 11.10 -2.45 -0.37
N HIS A 362 11.16 -1.43 -1.21
CA HIS A 362 10.56 -0.12 -0.94
C HIS A 362 9.05 -0.23 -0.69
N ASP A 363 8.35 -0.90 -1.59
CA ASP A 363 6.89 -1.06 -1.51
C ASP A 363 6.45 -1.83 -0.26
N ALA A 364 7.15 -2.90 0.06
CA ALA A 364 6.90 -3.66 1.27
C ALA A 364 7.10 -2.79 2.53
N LEU A 365 8.22 -2.06 2.61
CA LEU A 365 8.55 -1.24 3.77
C LEU A 365 7.61 -0.04 3.94
N LEU A 366 7.27 0.68 2.85
CA LEU A 366 6.32 1.79 2.90
C LEU A 366 4.91 1.32 3.32
N THR A 367 4.55 0.10 2.95
CA THR A 367 3.29 -0.53 3.42
C THR A 367 3.35 -0.85 4.90
N ASP A 368 4.47 -1.36 5.37
CA ASP A 368 4.66 -1.83 6.73
C ASP A 368 4.73 -0.69 7.75
N VAL A 369 5.01 0.54 7.32
CA VAL A 369 4.89 1.75 8.17
C VAL A 369 3.52 1.81 8.85
N ALA A 370 2.44 1.60 8.09
CA ALA A 370 1.08 1.59 8.63
C ALA A 370 0.71 0.25 9.27
N ALA A 371 1.13 -0.87 8.65
CA ALA A 371 0.79 -2.22 9.09
C ALA A 371 1.27 -2.52 10.52
N CYS A 372 2.36 -1.91 10.99
CA CYS A 372 2.81 -1.99 12.38
C CYS A 372 1.70 -1.73 13.41
N ARG A 373 0.76 -0.84 13.08
CA ARG A 373 -0.32 -0.40 13.97
C ARG A 373 -1.38 -1.46 14.22
N PHE A 374 -1.68 -2.28 13.20
CA PHE A 374 -2.84 -3.21 13.23
C PHE A 374 -2.50 -4.66 12.83
N ASN A 375 -1.36 -4.91 12.16
CA ASN A 375 -0.93 -6.26 11.75
C ASN A 375 0.59 -6.46 11.90
N PRO A 376 1.15 -6.40 13.13
CA PRO A 376 2.59 -6.58 13.32
C PRO A 376 3.10 -7.97 12.90
N ALA A 377 2.22 -8.98 12.81
CA ALA A 377 2.59 -10.31 12.34
C ALA A 377 2.97 -10.30 10.84
N ARG A 378 2.30 -9.48 10.01
CA ARG A 378 2.67 -9.24 8.61
C ARG A 378 4.06 -8.60 8.55
N VAL A 379 4.26 -7.50 9.27
CA VAL A 379 5.54 -6.76 9.30
C VAL A 379 6.70 -7.67 9.70
N ARG A 380 6.50 -8.53 10.69
CA ARG A 380 7.51 -9.52 11.08
C ARG A 380 7.90 -10.46 9.93
N ARG A 381 6.91 -10.99 9.21
CA ARG A 381 7.16 -11.87 8.05
C ARG A 381 7.94 -11.15 6.96
N ASP A 382 7.53 -9.93 6.64
CA ASP A 382 8.11 -9.14 5.57
C ASP A 382 9.57 -8.74 5.91
N LEU A 383 9.85 -8.30 7.14
CA LEU A 383 11.21 -8.02 7.62
C LEU A 383 12.12 -9.27 7.60
N LEU A 384 11.61 -10.42 8.01
CA LEU A 384 12.36 -11.69 7.97
C LEU A 384 12.57 -12.18 6.54
N TYR A 385 11.60 -11.99 5.66
CA TYR A 385 11.75 -12.33 4.25
C TYR A 385 12.83 -11.46 3.59
N LEU A 386 12.80 -10.15 3.78
CA LEU A 386 13.86 -9.24 3.34
C LEU A 386 15.25 -9.67 3.83
N ALA A 387 15.33 -10.03 5.11
CA ALA A 387 16.58 -10.52 5.68
C ALA A 387 17.05 -11.86 5.08
N SER A 388 16.13 -12.69 4.53
CA SER A 388 16.46 -13.95 3.88
C SER A 388 17.07 -13.76 2.48
N LEU A 389 16.80 -12.62 1.84
CA LEU A 389 17.29 -12.28 0.50
C LEU A 389 18.63 -11.53 0.49
N LYS A 390 19.15 -11.16 1.68
CA LYS A 390 20.43 -10.46 1.82
C LYS A 390 21.62 -11.27 1.28
N ASP A 391 22.66 -10.60 0.84
CA ASP A 391 23.93 -11.21 0.47
C ASP A 391 24.77 -11.62 1.69
N SER A 392 25.96 -12.20 1.41
CA SER A 392 26.93 -12.60 2.45
C SER A 392 27.51 -11.43 3.23
N LEU A 393 27.41 -10.22 2.71
CA LEU A 393 27.88 -8.98 3.34
C LEU A 393 26.77 -8.27 4.16
N ASN A 394 25.60 -8.89 4.29
CA ASN A 394 24.40 -8.33 4.89
C ASN A 394 23.92 -7.05 4.15
N THR A 395 23.88 -7.08 2.82
CA THR A 395 23.29 -6.02 2.01
C THR A 395 21.84 -6.37 1.68
N LEU A 396 20.92 -5.45 1.86
CA LEU A 396 19.50 -5.63 1.55
C LEU A 396 19.26 -5.73 0.04
N PRO A 397 18.22 -6.47 -0.39
CA PRO A 397 17.73 -6.37 -1.76
C PRO A 397 17.07 -5.01 -2.01
N HIS A 398 17.16 -4.54 -3.26
CA HIS A 398 16.27 -3.53 -3.82
C HIS A 398 15.02 -4.19 -4.38
N ALA A 399 15.23 -5.23 -5.20
CA ALA A 399 14.16 -6.02 -5.81
C ALA A 399 14.52 -7.51 -5.85
N TYR A 400 13.49 -8.36 -6.01
CA TYR A 400 13.62 -9.81 -6.21
C TYR A 400 12.56 -10.29 -7.19
N TYR A 401 13.01 -10.93 -8.28
CA TYR A 401 12.14 -11.27 -9.41
C TYR A 401 12.73 -12.38 -10.29
N TRP A 402 11.88 -12.92 -11.19
CA TRP A 402 12.27 -13.89 -12.19
C TRP A 402 12.80 -13.20 -13.46
N LYS A 403 14.01 -13.54 -13.86
CA LYS A 403 14.66 -13.06 -15.08
C LYS A 403 15.73 -14.05 -15.54
N ASP A 404 15.88 -14.21 -16.87
CA ASP A 404 16.91 -15.07 -17.48
C ASP A 404 16.91 -16.49 -16.87
N HIS A 405 15.73 -17.13 -16.79
CA HIS A 405 15.49 -18.49 -16.29
C HIS A 405 15.84 -18.73 -14.81
N ARG A 406 15.95 -17.69 -14.00
CA ARG A 406 16.25 -17.79 -12.57
C ARG A 406 15.63 -16.64 -11.78
N TYR A 407 15.55 -16.81 -10.47
CA TYR A 407 15.30 -15.70 -9.58
C TYR A 407 16.57 -14.87 -9.38
N VAL A 408 16.43 -13.57 -9.50
CA VAL A 408 17.51 -12.58 -9.39
C VAL A 408 17.23 -11.69 -8.18
N THR A 409 18.27 -11.49 -7.36
CA THR A 409 18.26 -10.47 -6.30
C THR A 409 19.05 -9.27 -6.79
N GLU A 410 18.38 -8.15 -6.92
CA GLU A 410 19.03 -6.87 -7.13
C GLU A 410 19.32 -6.24 -5.76
N LEU A 411 20.59 -5.97 -5.47
CA LEU A 411 21.01 -5.46 -4.16
C LEU A 411 20.93 -3.93 -4.12
N ALA A 412 20.54 -3.40 -2.97
CA ALA A 412 20.47 -1.97 -2.73
C ALA A 412 21.87 -1.38 -2.52
N GLY A 413 22.23 -0.35 -3.30
CA GLY A 413 23.49 0.40 -3.12
C GLY A 413 23.53 1.20 -1.81
N PRO A 414 24.69 1.76 -1.45
CA PRO A 414 24.83 2.53 -0.21
C PRO A 414 24.06 3.87 -0.20
N ASP A 415 23.69 4.38 -1.36
CA ASP A 415 22.86 5.57 -1.55
C ASP A 415 21.35 5.25 -1.65
N ASN A 416 20.96 4.01 -1.36
CA ASN A 416 19.58 3.58 -1.48
C ASN A 416 18.81 3.74 -0.15
N TRP A 417 17.64 4.36 -0.22
CA TRP A 417 16.75 4.62 0.92
C TRP A 417 16.14 3.36 1.55
N ASN A 418 16.17 2.21 0.88
CA ASN A 418 15.66 0.94 1.43
C ASN A 418 16.33 0.59 2.75
N HIS A 419 17.64 0.84 2.89
CA HIS A 419 18.36 0.64 4.14
C HIS A 419 17.79 1.46 5.29
N LEU A 420 17.38 2.68 5.01
CA LEU A 420 16.85 3.62 6.01
C LEU A 420 15.41 3.28 6.39
N TRP A 421 14.54 3.01 5.40
CA TRP A 421 13.19 2.57 5.67
C TRP A 421 13.14 1.23 6.40
N PHE A 422 14.05 0.30 6.13
CA PHE A 422 14.17 -0.96 6.87
C PHE A 422 14.42 -0.72 8.36
N ILE A 423 15.31 0.22 8.71
CA ILE A 423 15.59 0.58 10.11
C ILE A 423 14.37 1.28 10.74
N ILE A 424 13.73 2.21 10.02
CA ILE A 424 12.55 2.93 10.51
C ILE A 424 11.40 1.97 10.79
N VAL A 425 11.12 1.05 9.87
CA VAL A 425 10.07 0.04 10.04
C VAL A 425 10.40 -0.91 11.19
N ALA A 426 11.65 -1.38 11.30
CA ALA A 426 12.09 -2.24 12.41
C ALA A 426 11.92 -1.57 13.78
N GLY A 427 12.28 -0.29 13.90
CA GLY A 427 12.08 0.49 15.13
C GLY A 427 10.60 0.68 15.46
N ARG A 428 9.75 0.98 14.46
CA ARG A 428 8.30 1.05 14.64
C ARG A 428 7.73 -0.31 15.04
N TYR A 429 8.09 -1.38 14.33
CA TYR A 429 7.67 -2.73 14.66
C TYR A 429 8.01 -3.09 16.11
N PHE A 430 9.20 -2.75 16.58
CA PHE A 430 9.62 -3.00 17.95
C PHE A 430 8.70 -2.31 18.98
N LYS A 431 8.34 -1.05 18.76
CA LYS A 431 7.41 -0.31 19.64
C LYS A 431 6.00 -0.93 19.66
N HIS A 432 5.54 -1.42 18.51
CA HIS A 432 4.21 -2.02 18.39
C HIS A 432 4.16 -3.46 18.89
N SER A 433 5.24 -4.25 18.71
CA SER A 433 5.27 -5.70 19.00
C SER A 433 5.97 -6.09 20.28
N ALA A 434 6.94 -5.31 20.75
CA ALA A 434 7.93 -5.68 21.79
C ALA A 434 8.71 -6.98 21.48
N ASP A 435 8.83 -7.39 20.22
CA ASP A 435 9.48 -8.62 19.79
C ASP A 435 11.01 -8.50 19.81
N ARG A 436 11.58 -8.65 20.99
CA ARG A 436 13.03 -8.61 21.22
C ARG A 436 13.79 -9.70 20.46
N ARG A 437 13.17 -10.88 20.25
CA ARG A 437 13.83 -12.01 19.60
C ARG A 437 14.08 -11.72 18.14
N THR A 438 13.04 -11.34 17.39
CA THR A 438 13.18 -11.00 15.97
C THR A 438 14.10 -9.80 15.78
N MET A 439 14.03 -8.79 16.65
CA MET A 439 14.89 -7.62 16.55
C MET A 439 16.35 -7.94 16.83
N ALA A 440 16.65 -8.83 17.80
CA ALA A 440 18.02 -9.29 18.05
C ALA A 440 18.59 -10.09 16.87
N GLU A 441 17.76 -10.88 16.19
CA GLU A 441 18.14 -11.62 14.97
C GLU A 441 18.47 -10.65 13.81
N LEU A 442 17.68 -9.58 13.64
CA LEU A 442 17.86 -8.59 12.58
C LEU A 442 18.93 -7.53 12.88
N LEU A 443 19.37 -7.38 14.12
CA LEU A 443 20.29 -6.31 14.53
C LEU A 443 21.59 -6.23 13.70
N PRO A 444 22.26 -7.34 13.34
CA PRO A 444 23.47 -7.28 12.49
C PRO A 444 23.16 -6.67 11.11
N LEU A 445 22.01 -7.00 10.51
CA LEU A 445 21.58 -6.45 9.22
C LEU A 445 21.21 -4.97 9.32
N LEU A 446 20.49 -4.57 10.39
CA LEU A 446 20.16 -3.17 10.69
C LEU A 446 21.43 -2.33 10.87
N THR A 447 22.41 -2.86 11.63
CA THR A 447 23.72 -2.20 11.85
C THR A 447 24.46 -2.02 10.53
N ARG A 448 24.49 -3.06 9.69
CA ARG A 448 25.14 -2.99 8.37
C ARG A 448 24.44 -1.98 7.46
N SER A 449 23.12 -1.99 7.42
CA SER A 449 22.31 -1.04 6.64
C SER A 449 22.61 0.41 7.01
N LEU A 450 22.66 0.72 8.32
CA LEU A 450 23.03 2.07 8.77
C LEU A 450 24.45 2.43 8.35
N HIS A 451 25.43 1.54 8.58
CA HIS A 451 26.81 1.80 8.24
C HIS A 451 27.04 1.97 6.74
N LEU A 452 26.31 1.22 5.88
CA LEU A 452 26.38 1.38 4.45
C LEU A 452 26.01 2.81 4.02
N VAL A 453 24.87 3.31 4.48
CA VAL A 453 24.45 4.67 4.12
C VAL A 453 25.41 5.72 4.69
N LEU A 454 25.91 5.51 5.88
CA LEU A 454 26.90 6.43 6.49
C LEU A 454 28.22 6.48 5.74
N THR A 455 28.54 5.55 4.83
CA THR A 455 29.70 5.68 3.92
C THR A 455 29.53 6.81 2.90
N ASN A 456 28.29 7.24 2.68
CA ASN A 456 27.97 8.38 1.80
C ASN A 456 27.72 9.69 2.58
N CYS A 457 27.98 9.70 3.88
CA CYS A 457 27.96 10.93 4.65
C CYS A 457 29.22 11.73 4.34
N GLY A 458 29.05 12.93 3.77
CA GLY A 458 30.13 13.84 3.46
C GLY A 458 30.74 14.51 4.71
N GLU A 459 31.86 15.22 4.52
CA GLU A 459 32.47 16.06 5.55
C GLU A 459 31.55 17.21 6.00
N ASP A 460 30.52 17.48 5.23
CA ASP A 460 29.45 18.46 5.48
C ASP A 460 28.34 17.94 6.39
N ASP A 461 28.45 16.71 6.91
CA ASP A 461 27.41 16.01 7.68
C ASP A 461 26.08 15.84 6.91
N LEU A 462 26.10 15.81 5.57
CA LEU A 462 24.95 15.51 4.70
C LEU A 462 25.15 14.17 4.01
N VAL A 463 24.04 13.52 3.63
CA VAL A 463 24.12 12.28 2.84
C VAL A 463 24.09 12.61 1.35
N TRP A 464 25.09 12.13 0.64
CA TRP A 464 25.23 12.27 -0.80
C TRP A 464 24.68 11.06 -1.52
N ALA A 465 23.86 11.27 -2.54
CA ALA A 465 23.23 10.20 -3.30
C ALA A 465 23.01 10.60 -4.77
N TYR A 466 22.75 9.59 -5.60
CA TYR A 466 22.49 9.78 -7.03
C TYR A 466 21.04 10.17 -7.31
N ARG A 467 20.08 9.78 -6.48
CA ARG A 467 18.66 10.11 -6.67
C ARG A 467 18.28 11.28 -5.76
N PRO A 468 17.52 12.23 -6.30
CA PRO A 468 17.14 13.41 -5.52
C PRO A 468 16.09 13.09 -4.47
N ASP A 469 15.21 12.14 -4.72
CA ASP A 469 14.10 11.81 -3.83
C ASP A 469 13.87 10.29 -3.79
N TRP A 470 12.66 9.82 -3.56
CA TRP A 470 12.27 8.44 -3.28
C TRP A 470 12.31 7.49 -4.49
N TRP A 471 12.45 7.97 -5.70
CA TRP A 471 12.45 7.14 -6.92
C TRP A 471 13.82 6.54 -7.24
N ASP A 472 13.81 5.46 -8.03
CA ASP A 472 14.97 4.64 -8.33
C ASP A 472 15.52 4.81 -9.76
N ILE A 473 14.92 5.69 -10.55
CA ILE A 473 15.36 6.04 -11.90
C ILE A 473 16.12 7.37 -11.93
N GLY A 474 16.84 7.61 -13.01
CA GLY A 474 17.70 8.78 -13.14
C GLY A 474 18.93 8.74 -12.23
N SER A 475 19.86 9.63 -12.40
CA SER A 475 21.11 9.65 -11.64
C SER A 475 21.80 10.99 -11.75
N ASN A 476 21.78 11.76 -10.66
CA ASN A 476 22.50 13.03 -10.56
C ASN A 476 23.07 13.20 -9.15
N TYR A 477 24.38 13.10 -8.99
CA TYR A 477 25.03 12.99 -7.67
C TYR A 477 25.11 14.32 -6.93
N GLY A 478 24.84 14.29 -5.64
CA GLY A 478 24.93 15.46 -4.77
C GLY A 478 24.38 15.24 -3.36
N PRO A 479 24.48 16.22 -2.45
CA PRO A 479 23.89 16.17 -1.11
C PRO A 479 22.38 16.28 -1.22
N ARG A 480 21.66 15.33 -0.56
CA ARG A 480 20.21 15.14 -0.71
C ARG A 480 19.46 15.35 0.59
N ALA A 481 18.43 16.18 0.53
CA ALA A 481 17.54 16.44 1.66
C ALA A 481 16.82 15.16 2.10
N TYR A 482 16.19 14.44 1.17
CA TYR A 482 15.45 13.21 1.47
C TYR A 482 16.31 12.15 2.17
N MET A 483 17.49 11.85 1.64
CA MET A 483 18.39 10.85 2.22
C MET A 483 18.92 11.28 3.61
N THR A 484 19.22 12.57 3.79
CA THR A 484 19.67 13.10 5.08
C THR A 484 18.57 13.05 6.13
N ILE A 485 17.33 13.43 5.77
CA ILE A 485 16.13 13.34 6.63
C ILE A 485 15.92 11.90 7.10
N LEU A 486 15.88 10.95 6.15
CA LEU A 486 15.69 9.54 6.48
C LEU A 486 16.82 8.98 7.34
N THR A 487 18.06 9.39 7.09
CA THR A 487 19.22 8.93 7.88
C THR A 487 19.12 9.37 9.34
N VAL A 488 18.74 10.62 9.61
CA VAL A 488 18.51 11.11 10.97
C VAL A 488 17.34 10.34 11.63
N ALA A 489 16.23 10.16 10.92
CA ALA A 489 15.09 9.40 11.43
C ALA A 489 15.46 7.93 11.73
N ALA A 490 16.17 7.26 10.83
CA ALA A 490 16.63 5.90 11.00
C ALA A 490 17.62 5.76 12.16
N MET A 491 18.58 6.69 12.33
CA MET A 491 19.49 6.69 13.48
C MET A 491 18.74 6.80 14.81
N ARG A 492 17.73 7.68 14.90
CA ARG A 492 16.91 7.82 16.11
C ARG A 492 16.17 6.52 16.45
N GLU A 493 15.59 5.85 15.46
CA GLU A 493 14.94 4.54 15.64
C GLU A 493 15.97 3.46 16.01
N PHE A 494 17.14 3.44 15.37
CA PHE A 494 18.22 2.51 15.66
C PHE A 494 18.75 2.66 17.09
N ILE A 495 18.93 3.89 17.58
CA ILE A 495 19.36 4.19 18.96
C ILE A 495 18.36 3.59 19.94
N HIS A 496 17.07 3.89 19.80
CA HIS A 496 16.03 3.36 20.68
C HIS A 496 15.97 1.82 20.67
N LEU A 497 15.95 1.23 19.46
CA LEU A 497 15.93 -0.22 19.29
C LEU A 497 17.15 -0.90 19.94
N SER A 498 18.34 -0.40 19.65
CA SER A 498 19.59 -0.93 20.22
C SER A 498 19.64 -0.81 21.75
N TRP A 499 19.28 0.35 22.30
CA TRP A 499 19.13 0.53 23.74
C TRP A 499 18.10 -0.45 24.33
N GLY A 500 16.94 -0.58 23.71
CA GLY A 500 15.89 -1.52 24.09
C GLY A 500 16.36 -2.98 24.10
N LEU A 501 17.29 -3.36 23.22
CA LEU A 501 17.89 -4.70 23.17
C LEU A 501 19.05 -4.89 24.17
N GLY A 502 19.47 -3.83 24.84
CA GLY A 502 20.61 -3.84 25.80
C GLY A 502 21.96 -3.60 25.13
N GLN A 503 22.00 -3.23 23.86
CA GLN A 503 23.22 -2.84 23.14
C GLN A 503 23.43 -1.34 23.34
N LYS A 504 24.42 -0.98 24.18
CA LYS A 504 24.63 0.41 24.60
C LYS A 504 25.85 1.07 23.94
N ASP A 505 26.69 0.27 23.30
CA ASP A 505 27.89 0.76 22.65
C ASP A 505 27.56 1.68 21.47
N SER A 506 28.28 2.76 21.35
CA SER A 506 28.18 3.74 20.26
C SER A 506 26.92 4.59 20.20
N LEU A 507 25.90 4.40 21.07
CA LEU A 507 24.64 5.17 21.04
C LEU A 507 24.89 6.68 21.09
N MET A 508 25.76 7.15 21.99
CA MET A 508 26.11 8.56 22.08
C MET A 508 26.75 9.09 20.78
N ARG A 509 27.57 8.28 20.11
CA ARG A 509 28.15 8.67 18.81
C ARG A 509 27.08 8.88 17.73
N TYR A 510 26.10 7.99 17.65
CA TYR A 510 24.98 8.14 16.71
C TYR A 510 24.10 9.34 17.05
N GLU A 511 23.85 9.60 18.34
CA GLU A 511 23.08 10.78 18.76
C GLU A 511 23.81 12.08 18.40
N GLN A 512 25.11 12.15 18.62
CA GLN A 512 25.92 13.31 18.23
C GLN A 512 25.94 13.51 16.71
N LEU A 513 26.10 12.43 15.94
CA LEU A 513 26.05 12.50 14.49
C LEU A 513 24.68 12.95 14.01
N SER A 514 23.60 12.35 14.52
CA SER A 514 22.22 12.76 14.21
C SER A 514 22.00 14.27 14.47
N THR A 515 22.51 14.80 15.58
CA THR A 515 22.40 16.22 15.90
C THR A 515 23.20 17.10 14.92
N ARG A 516 24.39 16.67 14.49
CA ARG A 516 25.18 17.42 13.49
C ARG A 516 24.51 17.40 12.13
N MET A 517 23.98 16.25 11.70
CA MET A 517 23.26 16.11 10.43
C MET A 517 21.98 16.96 10.41
N GLU A 518 21.23 16.99 11.51
CA GLU A 518 20.04 17.86 11.62
C GLU A 518 20.42 19.34 11.52
N ARG A 519 21.53 19.75 12.13
CA ARG A 519 22.04 21.11 12.00
C ARG A 519 22.49 21.41 10.58
N ALA A 520 23.24 20.51 9.94
CA ALA A 520 23.70 20.66 8.55
C ALA A 520 22.54 20.79 7.58
N LEU A 521 21.48 19.98 7.76
CA LEU A 521 20.24 20.09 7.00
C LEU A 521 19.64 21.51 7.07
N LYS A 522 19.55 22.08 8.30
CA LYS A 522 18.97 23.42 8.54
C LYS A 522 19.85 24.58 8.07
N GLU A 523 21.17 24.41 8.04
CA GLU A 523 22.13 25.46 7.70
C GLU A 523 22.55 25.44 6.23
N ARG A 524 22.58 24.24 5.60
CA ARG A 524 23.17 24.07 4.26
C ARG A 524 22.16 23.77 3.17
N LEU A 525 21.05 23.07 3.49
CA LEU A 525 20.01 22.73 2.51
C LEU A 525 18.77 23.62 2.63
N TRP A 526 18.64 24.40 3.69
CA TRP A 526 17.52 25.34 3.83
C TRP A 526 17.73 26.58 2.98
N ASP A 527 16.81 26.83 2.05
CA ASP A 527 16.75 28.06 1.27
C ASP A 527 15.75 29.03 1.93
N ASP A 528 16.27 30.14 2.46
CA ASP A 528 15.46 31.16 3.13
C ASP A 528 14.57 31.93 2.18
N GLU A 529 14.91 32.10 0.90
CA GLU A 529 14.09 32.80 -0.09
C GLU A 529 12.88 31.95 -0.47
N ARG A 530 13.11 30.68 -0.76
CA ARG A 530 12.05 29.72 -1.10
C ARG A 530 11.26 29.24 0.12
N GLY A 531 11.88 29.20 1.30
CA GLY A 531 11.31 28.63 2.52
C GLY A 531 11.13 27.12 2.42
N TYR A 532 12.12 26.46 1.82
CA TYR A 532 12.10 25.01 1.55
C TYR A 532 13.49 24.38 1.70
N LEU A 533 13.54 23.05 1.83
CA LEU A 533 14.80 22.30 1.77
C LEU A 533 15.10 21.95 0.31
N MET A 534 16.29 22.30 -0.13
CA MET A 534 16.77 22.16 -1.50
C MET A 534 17.87 21.11 -1.58
N ASP A 535 17.95 20.47 -2.72
CA ASP A 535 19.06 19.61 -3.10
C ASP A 535 20.16 20.41 -3.83
N TYR A 536 21.36 19.85 -3.90
CA TYR A 536 22.46 20.41 -4.65
C TYR A 536 23.15 19.34 -5.49
N LEU A 537 23.72 19.78 -6.60
CA LEU A 537 24.55 18.96 -7.48
C LEU A 537 25.97 18.86 -6.95
N GLN A 538 26.74 17.91 -7.45
CA GLN A 538 28.13 17.68 -7.04
C GLN A 538 29.02 18.92 -7.22
N ASP A 539 28.76 19.78 -8.21
CA ASP A 539 29.48 21.03 -8.47
C ASP A 539 29.04 22.19 -7.55
N GLY A 540 28.12 21.95 -6.61
CA GLY A 540 27.60 22.93 -5.68
C GLY A 540 26.47 23.81 -6.21
N LYS A 541 25.99 23.57 -7.43
CA LYS A 541 24.80 24.27 -7.93
C LYS A 541 23.54 23.75 -7.24
N PRO A 542 22.58 24.64 -6.92
CA PRO A 542 21.29 24.20 -6.41
C PRO A 542 20.52 23.45 -7.52
N ASP A 543 19.91 22.34 -7.15
CA ASP A 543 18.88 21.71 -7.96
C ASP A 543 17.62 22.60 -7.91
N PRO A 544 17.09 23.05 -9.06
CA PRO A 544 15.97 24.00 -9.06
C PRO A 544 14.64 23.40 -8.58
N HIS A 545 14.53 22.07 -8.50
CA HIS A 545 13.30 21.39 -8.20
C HIS A 545 12.94 21.41 -6.72
N LEU A 546 11.66 21.54 -6.43
CA LEU A 546 11.07 21.21 -5.14
C LEU A 546 10.53 19.77 -5.21
N TYR A 547 10.93 18.93 -4.28
CA TYR A 547 10.54 17.51 -4.17
C TYR A 547 9.60 17.26 -3.00
N THR A 548 8.91 16.13 -2.99
CA THR A 548 7.98 15.75 -1.89
C THR A 548 8.70 15.23 -0.64
N GLY A 549 9.87 14.62 -0.79
CA GLY A 549 10.62 14.03 0.31
C GLY A 549 10.93 14.97 1.48
N PRO A 550 11.31 16.25 1.24
CA PRO A 550 11.50 17.25 2.27
C PRO A 550 10.32 17.45 3.22
N LEU A 551 9.09 17.14 2.81
CA LEU A 551 7.90 17.18 3.70
C LEU A 551 8.06 16.30 4.95
N LEU A 552 8.82 15.21 4.86
CA LEU A 552 9.08 14.30 5.98
C LEU A 552 9.93 14.93 7.10
N ALA A 553 10.66 16.02 6.83
CA ALA A 553 11.42 16.72 7.86
C ALA A 553 10.55 17.23 9.02
N VAL A 554 9.27 17.54 8.73
CA VAL A 554 8.32 18.08 9.71
C VAL A 554 7.79 16.96 10.63
N PRO A 555 7.13 15.89 10.14
CA PRO A 555 6.62 14.83 11.02
C PRO A 555 7.74 14.02 11.72
N PHE A 556 8.97 13.99 11.19
CA PHE A 556 10.12 13.40 11.89
C PHE A 556 10.77 14.35 12.90
N GLY A 557 10.27 15.59 13.04
CA GLY A 557 10.72 16.56 14.03
C GLY A 557 12.14 17.09 13.78
N LEU A 558 12.54 17.21 12.50
CA LEU A 558 13.80 17.83 12.10
C LEU A 558 13.66 19.32 11.86
N LEU A 559 12.48 19.77 11.49
CA LEU A 559 12.09 21.18 11.41
C LEU A 559 10.99 21.46 12.42
N ASP A 560 11.08 22.58 13.08
CA ASP A 560 10.13 23.06 14.07
C ASP A 560 9.79 24.56 13.88
N GLY A 561 8.75 25.02 14.54
CA GLY A 561 8.33 26.42 14.55
C GLY A 561 8.22 27.01 13.14
N ALA A 562 8.79 28.20 12.96
CA ALA A 562 8.64 28.99 11.74
C ALA A 562 9.21 28.29 10.48
N LYS A 563 10.25 27.46 10.59
CA LYS A 563 10.77 26.72 9.43
C LYS A 563 9.82 25.63 8.97
N ALA A 564 9.21 24.88 9.88
CA ALA A 564 8.18 23.89 9.55
C ALA A 564 6.95 24.53 8.89
N GLU A 565 6.44 25.63 9.45
CA GLU A 565 5.32 26.36 8.89
C GLU A 565 5.62 26.92 7.49
N ARG A 566 6.83 27.47 7.29
CA ARG A 566 7.25 28.00 5.98
C ARG A 566 7.39 26.89 4.94
N LEU A 567 7.94 25.74 5.29
CA LEU A 567 8.05 24.59 4.38
C LEU A 567 6.67 24.14 3.92
N VAL A 568 5.73 23.97 4.84
CA VAL A 568 4.33 23.61 4.54
C VAL A 568 3.66 24.67 3.67
N ALA A 569 3.86 25.95 3.96
CA ALA A 569 3.30 27.05 3.17
C ALA A 569 3.88 27.09 1.74
N THR A 570 5.17 26.82 1.58
CA THR A 570 5.79 26.75 0.25
C THR A 570 5.27 25.55 -0.53
N ALA A 571 5.19 24.35 0.09
CA ALA A 571 4.60 23.18 -0.55
C ALA A 571 3.15 23.47 -1.01
N ARG A 572 2.33 24.09 -0.15
CA ARG A 572 0.95 24.49 -0.48
C ARG A 572 0.88 25.38 -1.73
N ARG A 573 1.81 26.31 -1.86
CA ARG A 573 1.85 27.26 -2.97
C ARG A 573 2.38 26.66 -4.27
N VAL A 574 3.35 25.77 -4.21
CA VAL A 574 4.14 25.30 -5.37
C VAL A 574 3.81 23.88 -5.79
N LEU A 575 3.66 22.97 -4.82
CA LEU A 575 3.49 21.54 -5.10
C LEU A 575 2.03 21.09 -5.04
N VAL A 576 1.16 21.79 -4.28
CA VAL A 576 -0.21 21.30 -4.03
C VAL A 576 -1.17 21.80 -5.10
N ASP A 577 -1.66 20.87 -5.91
CA ASP A 577 -2.89 21.06 -6.67
C ASP A 577 -4.09 20.79 -5.77
N GLN A 578 -4.99 21.77 -5.68
CA GLN A 578 -6.13 21.76 -4.74
C GLN A 578 -7.20 20.70 -5.06
N ASN A 579 -7.17 20.09 -6.27
CA ASN A 579 -8.17 19.12 -6.70
C ASN A 579 -7.66 17.69 -6.63
N ILE A 580 -6.36 17.47 -6.90
CA ILE A 580 -5.84 16.13 -7.11
C ILE A 580 -4.71 15.75 -6.16
N GLY A 581 -4.00 16.73 -5.55
CA GLY A 581 -2.98 16.44 -4.54
C GLY A 581 -1.62 17.07 -4.78
N VAL A 582 -0.55 16.48 -4.26
CA VAL A 582 0.81 17.01 -4.26
C VAL A 582 1.56 16.51 -5.49
N LEU A 583 2.04 17.43 -6.32
CA LEU A 583 2.96 17.12 -7.42
C LEU A 583 4.26 16.53 -6.86
N ASN A 584 4.74 15.45 -7.46
CA ASN A 584 5.93 14.75 -7.02
C ASN A 584 7.19 15.62 -7.04
N ALA A 585 7.32 16.44 -8.09
CA ALA A 585 8.38 17.44 -8.25
C ALA A 585 7.86 18.67 -9.02
N TYR A 586 8.51 19.81 -8.85
CA TYR A 586 8.22 21.04 -9.60
C TYR A 586 9.49 21.88 -9.76
N PRO A 587 9.80 22.40 -10.97
CA PRO A 587 9.04 22.33 -12.23
C PRO A 587 9.02 20.91 -12.83
N PRO A 588 8.01 20.58 -13.68
CA PRO A 588 7.90 19.30 -14.34
C PRO A 588 8.62 19.32 -15.70
N ASP A 589 9.95 19.36 -15.72
CA ASP A 589 10.80 19.56 -16.89
C ASP A 589 11.90 18.49 -17.07
N PHE A 590 11.76 17.33 -16.41
CA PHE A 590 12.73 16.23 -16.52
C PHE A 590 12.88 15.66 -17.94
N ASP A 591 11.86 15.79 -18.78
CA ASP A 591 11.92 15.46 -20.20
C ASP A 591 12.93 16.34 -20.99
N GLN A 592 13.28 17.53 -20.49
CA GLN A 592 14.28 18.43 -21.01
C GLN A 592 15.67 18.19 -20.39
N LEU A 593 15.75 17.45 -19.28
CA LEU A 593 16.93 17.21 -18.47
C LEU A 593 17.41 15.74 -18.52
N VAL A 594 17.04 15.03 -19.59
CA VAL A 594 17.31 13.59 -19.77
C VAL A 594 18.80 13.27 -19.62
N GLU A 595 19.68 14.03 -20.24
CA GLU A 595 21.13 13.80 -20.16
C GLU A 595 21.70 14.20 -18.79
N GLU A 596 21.19 15.28 -18.18
CA GLU A 596 21.66 15.77 -16.88
C GLU A 596 21.33 14.78 -15.75
N PHE A 597 20.13 14.21 -15.76
CA PHE A 597 19.68 13.19 -14.82
C PHE A 597 19.92 11.76 -15.30
N ARG A 598 20.51 11.57 -16.48
CA ARG A 598 20.82 10.26 -17.06
C ARG A 598 19.62 9.32 -17.12
N PHE A 599 18.46 9.84 -17.49
CA PHE A 599 17.27 9.03 -17.72
C PHE A 599 17.41 8.19 -19.00
N HIS A 600 16.78 7.01 -18.99
CA HIS A 600 16.65 6.19 -20.19
C HIS A 600 15.42 6.65 -21.00
N GLY A 601 15.66 7.47 -22.01
CA GLY A 601 14.56 8.01 -22.83
C GLY A 601 13.54 8.78 -21.99
N ASN A 602 12.27 8.44 -22.12
CA ASN A 602 11.15 9.09 -21.42
C ASN A 602 10.75 8.37 -20.12
N GLU A 603 11.66 7.68 -19.42
CA GLU A 603 11.31 6.92 -18.22
C GLU A 603 10.75 7.79 -17.06
N ALA A 604 11.13 9.05 -16.99
CA ALA A 604 10.60 9.98 -15.99
C ALA A 604 9.15 10.42 -16.26
N GLY A 605 8.64 10.17 -17.46
CA GLY A 605 7.34 10.64 -17.92
C GLY A 605 7.37 12.02 -18.59
N THR A 606 6.34 12.33 -19.37
CA THR A 606 6.10 13.68 -19.90
C THR A 606 5.73 14.64 -18.77
N PRO A 607 5.79 15.97 -18.98
CA PRO A 607 5.41 16.94 -17.96
C PRO A 607 4.08 16.63 -17.30
N TYR A 608 4.06 16.70 -15.97
CA TYR A 608 2.94 16.35 -15.07
C TYR A 608 2.50 14.88 -15.07
N HIS A 609 3.29 14.00 -15.66
CA HIS A 609 3.08 12.55 -15.62
C HIS A 609 4.17 11.85 -14.80
N TYR A 610 3.82 10.72 -14.21
CA TYR A 610 4.70 9.83 -13.50
C TYR A 610 5.62 10.59 -12.52
N LEU A 611 6.95 10.46 -12.63
CA LEU A 611 7.88 11.18 -11.74
C LEU A 611 8.05 12.65 -12.14
N ASN A 612 7.78 13.02 -13.38
CA ASN A 612 7.91 14.38 -13.90
C ASN A 612 6.72 15.28 -13.51
N GLY A 613 6.44 15.38 -12.21
CA GLY A 613 5.36 16.22 -11.67
C GLY A 613 3.97 15.54 -11.62
N GLY A 614 3.87 14.22 -11.78
CA GLY A 614 2.65 13.48 -11.47
C GLY A 614 2.33 13.50 -9.96
N VAL A 615 1.08 13.23 -9.60
CA VAL A 615 0.62 13.21 -8.20
C VAL A 615 0.68 11.79 -7.64
N TRP A 616 1.50 11.58 -6.62
CA TRP A 616 1.67 10.28 -5.96
C TRP A 616 1.05 10.27 -4.56
N PRO A 617 0.44 9.15 -4.12
CA PRO A 617 -0.35 9.11 -2.89
C PRO A 617 0.48 9.32 -1.62
N HIS A 618 1.73 8.84 -1.58
CA HIS A 618 2.60 9.05 -0.42
C HIS A 618 2.98 10.53 -0.25
N GLY A 619 3.17 11.29 -1.34
CA GLY A 619 3.36 12.75 -1.28
C GLY A 619 2.16 13.45 -0.64
N ASN A 620 0.94 13.01 -0.98
CA ASN A 620 -0.28 13.51 -0.33
C ASN A 620 -0.30 13.20 1.17
N ALA A 621 0.05 11.97 1.55
CA ALA A 621 0.11 11.57 2.95
C ALA A 621 1.20 12.32 3.73
N TRP A 622 2.39 12.50 3.14
CA TRP A 622 3.48 13.24 3.76
C TRP A 622 3.12 14.71 4.00
N TYR A 623 2.42 15.34 3.04
CA TYR A 623 1.90 16.69 3.23
C TYR A 623 0.84 16.76 4.34
N ALA A 624 -0.10 15.80 4.39
CA ALA A 624 -1.09 15.72 5.46
C ALA A 624 -0.45 15.50 6.83
N LEU A 625 0.60 14.66 6.92
CA LEU A 625 1.38 14.47 8.14
C LEU A 625 2.14 15.73 8.55
N ALA A 626 2.68 16.48 7.58
CA ALA A 626 3.33 17.77 7.85
C ALA A 626 2.32 18.83 8.35
N LEU A 627 1.13 18.92 7.73
CA LEU A 627 0.02 19.75 8.22
C LEU A 627 -0.37 19.37 9.66
N ASN A 628 -0.52 18.08 9.94
CA ASN A 628 -0.85 17.58 11.27
C ASN A 628 0.22 17.98 12.29
N ALA A 629 1.49 17.90 11.95
CA ALA A 629 2.62 18.20 12.84
C ALA A 629 2.74 19.72 13.13
N VAL A 630 2.37 20.61 12.20
CA VAL A 630 2.29 22.07 12.46
C VAL A 630 0.97 22.50 13.10
N GLY A 631 0.10 21.55 13.49
CA GLY A 631 -1.18 21.83 14.17
C GLY A 631 -2.36 22.14 13.25
N ALA A 632 -2.18 22.13 11.93
CA ALA A 632 -3.25 22.33 10.94
C ALA A 632 -4.07 21.03 10.71
N LYS A 633 -4.54 20.41 11.81
CA LYS A 633 -5.13 19.06 11.81
C LYS A 633 -6.44 18.94 11.02
N GLN A 634 -7.29 19.99 11.04
CA GLN A 634 -8.50 20.00 10.23
C GLN A 634 -8.17 20.03 8.74
N GLU A 635 -7.22 20.87 8.33
CA GLU A 635 -6.77 20.95 6.94
C GLU A 635 -6.16 19.61 6.48
N ALA A 636 -5.39 18.96 7.35
CA ALA A 636 -4.86 17.63 7.06
C ALA A 636 -5.96 16.59 6.81
N TYR A 637 -7.01 16.59 7.64
CA TYR A 637 -8.16 15.72 7.46
C TYR A 637 -8.90 15.99 6.15
N ASP A 638 -9.21 17.27 5.88
CA ASP A 638 -9.96 17.70 4.68
C ASP A 638 -9.17 17.39 3.42
N PHE A 639 -7.84 17.56 3.45
CA PHE A 639 -6.95 17.21 2.36
C PHE A 639 -6.94 15.71 2.07
N LEU A 640 -6.82 14.86 3.09
CA LEU A 640 -6.91 13.40 2.93
C LEU A 640 -8.29 12.96 2.41
N ALA A 641 -9.36 13.54 2.93
CA ALA A 641 -10.71 13.24 2.48
C ALA A 641 -10.91 13.57 1.00
N LYS A 642 -10.29 14.65 0.51
CA LYS A 642 -10.39 15.10 -0.88
C LYS A 642 -9.49 14.33 -1.84
N THR A 643 -8.22 14.06 -1.46
CA THR A 643 -7.19 13.60 -2.39
C THR A 643 -6.86 12.11 -2.30
N MET A 644 -7.23 11.45 -1.20
CA MET A 644 -6.87 10.04 -0.95
C MET A 644 -8.06 9.15 -0.55
N SER A 645 -9.22 9.71 -0.20
CA SER A 645 -10.39 8.86 0.04
C SER A 645 -10.98 8.37 -1.29
N LEU A 646 -11.62 7.19 -1.30
CA LEU A 646 -12.28 6.67 -2.48
C LEU A 646 -13.28 7.66 -3.07
N HIS A 647 -14.08 8.29 -2.21
CA HIS A 647 -15.07 9.29 -2.63
C HIS A 647 -14.41 10.56 -3.18
N GLY A 648 -13.39 11.07 -2.50
CA GLY A 648 -12.68 12.27 -2.91
C GLY A 648 -11.97 12.09 -4.26
N VAL A 649 -11.29 10.97 -4.45
CA VAL A 649 -10.66 10.64 -5.74
C VAL A 649 -11.71 10.46 -6.82
N MET A 650 -12.80 9.73 -6.55
CA MET A 650 -13.89 9.48 -7.51
C MET A 650 -14.58 10.76 -7.98
N THR A 651 -14.75 11.75 -7.12
CA THR A 651 -15.45 13.01 -7.43
C THR A 651 -14.51 14.12 -7.95
N SER A 652 -13.21 13.86 -8.01
CA SER A 652 -12.23 14.79 -8.56
C SER A 652 -12.21 14.75 -10.11
N PRO A 653 -11.57 15.73 -10.79
CA PRO A 653 -11.46 15.71 -12.25
C PRO A 653 -10.89 14.39 -12.77
N ASN A 654 -11.54 13.78 -13.76
CA ASN A 654 -11.22 12.48 -14.35
C ASN A 654 -10.87 11.38 -13.32
N GLY A 655 -11.40 11.50 -12.11
CA GLY A 655 -11.15 10.58 -11.01
C GLY A 655 -12.03 9.33 -11.09
N GLN A 656 -11.68 8.34 -10.28
CA GLN A 656 -12.39 7.08 -10.09
C GLN A 656 -12.18 6.57 -8.66
N PRO A 657 -12.96 5.60 -8.15
CA PRO A 657 -12.63 4.98 -6.87
C PRO A 657 -11.30 4.23 -6.99
N ALA A 658 -10.27 4.70 -6.28
CA ALA A 658 -8.93 4.14 -6.40
C ALA A 658 -8.07 4.34 -5.16
N MET A 659 -7.17 3.38 -4.95
CA MET A 659 -5.90 3.52 -4.22
C MET A 659 -4.81 3.49 -5.30
N TYR A 660 -4.50 4.62 -5.88
CA TYR A 660 -3.75 4.73 -7.13
C TYR A 660 -2.22 4.72 -6.95
N GLU A 661 -1.50 4.38 -8.03
CA GLU A 661 -0.05 4.59 -8.08
C GLU A 661 0.25 6.06 -8.29
N TYR A 662 -0.23 6.66 -9.38
CA TYR A 662 -0.10 8.09 -9.62
C TYR A 662 -1.31 8.64 -10.40
N ARG A 663 -1.38 9.96 -10.51
CA ARG A 663 -2.38 10.69 -11.28
C ARG A 663 -1.71 11.72 -12.18
N CYS A 664 -2.28 11.96 -13.36
CA CYS A 664 -1.86 13.04 -14.23
C CYS A 664 -2.10 14.41 -13.58
N GLY A 665 -1.06 15.23 -13.47
CA GLY A 665 -1.10 16.54 -12.83
C GLY A 665 -1.32 17.71 -13.78
N ASP A 666 -1.43 17.49 -15.12
CA ASP A 666 -1.48 18.56 -16.13
C ASP A 666 -2.84 19.26 -16.18
N PRO A 667 -2.98 20.50 -15.63
CA PRO A 667 -4.24 21.22 -15.66
C PRO A 667 -4.63 21.74 -17.04
N SER A 668 -3.71 21.72 -18.01
CA SER A 668 -3.97 22.14 -19.40
C SER A 668 -4.60 21.02 -20.24
N ASP A 669 -4.44 19.76 -19.85
CA ASP A 669 -5.05 18.59 -20.50
C ASP A 669 -6.35 18.17 -19.79
N SER A 670 -7.46 18.75 -20.17
CA SER A 670 -8.75 18.49 -19.53
C SER A 670 -9.23 17.03 -19.63
N LEU A 671 -8.68 16.24 -20.56
CA LEU A 671 -9.04 14.84 -20.76
C LEU A 671 -8.27 13.91 -19.81
N ARG A 672 -7.04 14.27 -19.43
CA ARG A 672 -6.17 13.45 -18.59
C ARG A 672 -5.95 14.03 -17.20
N TYR A 673 -6.18 15.33 -16.98
CA TYR A 673 -5.99 15.96 -15.68
C TYR A 673 -6.72 15.22 -14.57
N GLY A 674 -5.98 14.66 -13.62
CA GLY A 674 -6.50 13.86 -12.51
C GLY A 674 -6.79 12.40 -12.86
N GLN A 675 -6.58 11.95 -14.09
CA GLN A 675 -6.73 10.54 -14.46
C GLN A 675 -5.82 9.66 -13.61
N VAL A 676 -6.37 8.54 -13.18
CA VAL A 676 -5.72 7.57 -12.29
C VAL A 676 -4.97 6.51 -13.11
N ASP A 677 -3.79 6.14 -12.67
CA ASP A 677 -3.07 4.95 -13.12
C ASP A 677 -2.94 3.94 -11.98
N LYS A 678 -3.03 2.64 -12.28
CA LYS A 678 -3.01 1.50 -11.34
C LYS A 678 -3.89 1.75 -10.11
N PRO A 679 -5.20 1.55 -10.23
CA PRO A 679 -6.19 1.97 -9.23
C PRO A 679 -6.15 1.16 -7.92
N GLN A 680 -5.35 0.08 -7.84
CA GLN A 680 -5.21 -0.76 -6.65
C GLN A 680 -3.76 -0.91 -6.23
N PHE A 681 -3.17 0.17 -5.74
CA PHE A 681 -1.75 0.25 -5.38
C PHE A 681 -1.54 0.14 -3.86
N LEU A 682 -0.56 -0.69 -3.47
CA LEU A 682 -0.34 -1.15 -2.10
C LEU A 682 -0.03 -0.01 -1.11
N TRP A 683 0.95 0.83 -1.41
CA TRP A 683 1.38 1.89 -0.50
C TRP A 683 0.42 3.07 -0.44
N ALA A 684 -0.42 3.29 -1.47
CA ALA A 684 -1.51 4.26 -1.40
C ALA A 684 -2.45 3.95 -0.23
N ALA A 685 -2.84 2.67 -0.13
CA ALA A 685 -3.68 2.18 0.95
C ALA A 685 -3.01 2.32 2.32
N ALA A 686 -1.73 1.98 2.41
CA ALA A 686 -0.96 2.08 3.65
C ALA A 686 -0.80 3.52 4.12
N TRP A 687 -0.38 4.42 3.23
CA TRP A 687 -0.17 5.82 3.58
C TRP A 687 -1.46 6.57 3.91
N TYR A 688 -2.58 6.22 3.28
CA TYR A 688 -3.88 6.72 3.71
C TYR A 688 -4.19 6.34 5.16
N LEU A 689 -3.99 5.07 5.52
CA LEU A 689 -4.21 4.59 6.89
C LEU A 689 -3.25 5.24 7.89
N GLU A 690 -1.95 5.37 7.55
CA GLU A 690 -0.96 6.01 8.40
C GLU A 690 -1.33 7.47 8.69
N ALA A 691 -1.64 8.24 7.64
CA ALA A 691 -1.98 9.65 7.77
C ALA A 691 -3.31 9.85 8.50
N LEU A 692 -4.36 9.09 8.15
CA LEU A 692 -5.67 9.18 8.79
C LEU A 692 -5.60 8.89 10.30
N LEU A 693 -4.96 7.78 10.70
CA LEU A 693 -4.85 7.40 12.11
C LEU A 693 -3.96 8.41 12.88
N SER A 694 -2.94 8.97 12.23
CA SER A 694 -2.11 10.03 12.82
C SER A 694 -2.88 11.32 13.04
N VAL A 695 -3.76 11.72 12.11
CA VAL A 695 -4.64 12.88 12.27
C VAL A 695 -5.61 12.71 13.44
N TYR A 696 -6.18 11.51 13.64
CA TYR A 696 -6.98 11.21 14.83
C TYR A 696 -6.15 11.13 16.11
N GLY A 697 -4.83 11.17 15.99
CA GLY A 697 -3.91 11.30 17.12
C GLY A 697 -3.27 10.00 17.60
N LEU A 698 -3.32 8.91 16.82
CA LEU A 698 -2.48 7.75 17.11
C LEU A 698 -1.10 8.00 16.53
N THR A 699 -0.19 8.58 17.33
CA THR A 699 1.11 9.09 16.89
C THR A 699 2.27 8.39 17.63
N GLY A 700 3.47 8.85 17.40
CA GLY A 700 4.67 8.40 18.10
C GLY A 700 5.91 9.05 17.51
N ASN A 701 7.01 8.89 18.22
CA ASN A 701 8.35 9.26 17.77
C ASN A 701 9.29 8.03 17.87
N ALA A 702 10.56 8.21 17.67
CA ALA A 702 11.53 7.12 17.78
C ALA A 702 11.50 6.39 19.14
N TRP A 703 11.17 7.08 20.23
CA TRP A 703 11.17 6.54 21.58
C TRP A 703 9.82 6.00 22.05
N ASN A 704 8.71 6.62 21.66
CA ASN A 704 7.42 6.34 22.26
C ASN A 704 6.29 6.28 21.25
N LEU A 705 5.24 5.52 21.59
CA LEU A 705 3.90 5.70 21.05
C LEU A 705 3.14 6.68 21.95
N SER A 706 2.37 7.58 21.34
CA SER A 706 1.64 8.64 22.06
C SER A 706 0.29 8.94 21.43
N ILE A 707 -0.59 9.59 22.19
CA ILE A 707 -1.91 10.01 21.74
C ILE A 707 -1.93 11.55 21.73
N ASP A 708 -1.96 12.12 20.52
CA ASP A 708 -2.16 13.57 20.29
C ASP A 708 -3.53 13.79 19.63
N PRO A 709 -4.63 13.72 20.43
CA PRO A 709 -5.97 13.49 19.91
C PRO A 709 -6.55 14.69 19.19
N PHE A 710 -7.28 14.37 18.11
CA PHE A 710 -8.06 15.35 17.37
C PHE A 710 -9.35 14.69 16.84
N LEU A 711 -10.45 15.44 16.83
CA LEU A 711 -11.70 15.06 16.18
C LEU A 711 -12.05 16.12 15.12
N PRO A 712 -12.18 15.72 13.85
CA PRO A 712 -12.58 16.65 12.79
C PRO A 712 -13.94 17.31 13.05
N LEU A 713 -14.18 18.45 12.43
CA LEU A 713 -15.44 19.19 12.55
C LEU A 713 -16.63 18.27 12.23
N GLY A 714 -17.66 18.34 13.09
CA GLY A 714 -18.87 17.52 12.97
C GLY A 714 -18.72 16.10 13.57
N GLN A 715 -17.54 15.70 14.04
CA GLN A 715 -17.31 14.43 14.72
C GLN A 715 -17.17 14.63 16.23
N SER A 716 -17.70 13.70 17.02
CA SER A 716 -17.67 13.74 18.49
C SER A 716 -17.01 12.51 19.10
N GLU A 717 -16.72 11.50 18.30
CA GLU A 717 -16.04 10.30 18.74
C GLU A 717 -15.20 9.65 17.62
N PHE A 718 -14.15 8.95 18.07
CA PHE A 718 -13.30 8.08 17.27
C PHE A 718 -12.93 6.86 18.11
N ALA A 719 -12.80 5.70 17.50
CA ALA A 719 -12.18 4.55 18.15
C ALA A 719 -11.41 3.69 17.15
N SER A 720 -10.29 3.12 17.58
CA SER A 720 -9.49 2.18 16.80
C SER A 720 -8.75 1.20 17.69
N ASP A 721 -8.59 -0.02 17.20
CA ASP A 721 -7.59 -0.94 17.75
C ASP A 721 -6.19 -0.45 17.38
N TRP A 722 -5.26 -0.61 18.30
CA TRP A 722 -3.87 -0.25 18.15
C TRP A 722 -2.96 -1.27 18.84
N PHE A 723 -1.94 -1.77 18.17
CA PHE A 723 -0.95 -2.62 18.81
C PHE A 723 0.09 -1.76 19.52
N VAL A 724 0.32 -2.04 20.80
CA VAL A 724 1.28 -1.33 21.65
C VAL A 724 2.02 -2.35 22.50
N ALA A 725 3.33 -2.42 22.34
CA ALA A 725 4.19 -3.36 23.09
C ALA A 725 3.65 -4.81 23.13
N GLY A 726 3.19 -5.31 21.97
CA GLY A 726 2.64 -6.66 21.81
C GLY A 726 1.18 -6.84 22.27
N ASN A 727 0.55 -5.81 22.80
CA ASN A 727 -0.83 -5.82 23.25
C ASN A 727 -1.75 -5.12 22.26
N LYS A 728 -2.93 -5.70 22.03
CA LYS A 728 -4.01 -5.05 21.28
C LYS A 728 -4.79 -4.13 22.21
N VAL A 729 -4.70 -2.83 21.97
CA VAL A 729 -5.31 -1.78 22.80
C VAL A 729 -6.45 -1.11 22.03
N LEU A 730 -7.62 -0.99 22.64
CA LEU A 730 -8.70 -0.16 22.10
C LEU A 730 -8.50 1.28 22.59
N VAL A 731 -8.25 2.20 21.65
CA VAL A 731 -8.23 3.64 21.92
C VAL A 731 -9.58 4.25 21.54
N SER A 732 -10.17 5.02 22.45
CA SER A 732 -11.42 5.77 22.23
C SER A 732 -11.19 7.24 22.57
N ILE A 733 -11.55 8.12 21.65
CA ILE A 733 -11.45 9.57 21.80
C ILE A 733 -12.87 10.15 21.71
N ARG A 734 -13.24 11.04 22.64
CA ARG A 734 -14.57 11.68 22.71
C ARG A 734 -14.44 13.12 23.19
N GLY A 735 -15.50 13.90 22.94
CA GLY A 735 -15.60 15.28 23.42
C GLY A 735 -15.17 16.28 22.36
N GLN A 736 -14.92 17.53 22.78
CA GLN A 736 -14.49 18.62 21.92
C GLN A 736 -13.43 19.46 22.61
N GLY A 737 -12.49 19.97 21.85
CA GLY A 737 -11.40 20.82 22.33
C GLY A 737 -10.04 20.38 21.80
N PRO A 738 -9.04 21.27 21.90
CA PRO A 738 -7.72 21.06 21.33
C PRO A 738 -6.76 20.24 22.22
N VAL A 739 -7.15 19.96 23.47
CA VAL A 739 -6.29 19.28 24.45
C VAL A 739 -7.07 18.21 25.21
N ILE A 740 -6.36 17.32 25.89
CA ILE A 740 -6.94 16.24 26.69
C ILE A 740 -7.47 16.82 28.01
N ARG A 741 -8.76 16.64 28.23
CA ARG A 741 -9.40 16.93 29.52
C ARG A 741 -9.06 15.85 30.55
N ARG A 742 -9.22 14.57 30.13
CA ARG A 742 -9.01 13.40 30.97
C ARG A 742 -8.54 12.22 30.15
N LEU A 743 -7.61 11.45 30.67
CA LEU A 743 -7.13 10.22 30.07
C LEU A 743 -7.20 9.08 31.08
N ARG A 744 -7.73 7.94 30.64
CA ARG A 744 -7.88 6.74 31.46
C ARG A 744 -7.28 5.52 30.77
N PHE A 745 -6.49 4.76 31.50
CA PHE A 745 -6.05 3.42 31.12
C PHE A 745 -6.80 2.39 31.96
N ASP A 746 -7.54 1.48 31.27
CA ASP A 746 -8.37 0.44 31.92
C ASP A 746 -9.29 0.96 33.05
N GLY A 747 -9.84 2.17 32.87
CA GLY A 747 -10.74 2.84 33.81
C GLY A 747 -10.06 3.74 34.86
N HIS A 748 -8.74 3.67 35.02
CA HIS A 748 -7.98 4.48 35.99
C HIS A 748 -7.40 5.72 35.33
N ASP A 749 -7.47 6.86 36.00
CA ASP A 749 -6.86 8.10 35.54
C ASP A 749 -5.34 7.95 35.43
N TYR A 750 -4.80 8.45 34.33
CA TYR A 750 -3.37 8.37 34.05
C TYR A 750 -2.85 9.71 33.47
N PRO A 751 -1.83 10.32 34.07
CA PRO A 751 -1.38 11.67 33.70
C PRO A 751 -0.38 11.65 32.56
N SER A 752 -0.61 10.84 31.51
CA SER A 752 0.28 10.78 30.36
C SER A 752 -0.45 10.30 29.11
N ALA A 753 -0.27 11.06 28.01
CA ALA A 753 -0.62 10.68 26.66
C ALA A 753 0.45 9.81 25.99
N VAL A 754 1.67 9.83 26.53
CA VAL A 754 2.74 8.89 26.15
C VAL A 754 2.50 7.55 26.83
N ILE A 755 2.61 6.45 26.06
CA ILE A 755 2.30 5.12 26.53
C ILE A 755 3.56 4.47 27.12
N PRO A 756 3.57 4.00 28.38
CA PRO A 756 4.73 3.39 29.01
C PRO A 756 5.20 2.09 28.33
N HIS A 757 6.49 1.92 28.18
CA HIS A 757 7.12 0.74 27.57
C HIS A 757 6.95 -0.57 28.38
N LYS A 758 6.94 -0.49 29.70
CA LYS A 758 6.90 -1.64 30.62
C LYS A 758 5.59 -1.67 31.40
N SER A 759 4.46 -1.53 30.74
CA SER A 759 3.18 -1.66 31.46
C SER A 759 2.61 -3.07 31.40
N ALA A 760 1.85 -3.43 32.42
CA ALA A 760 0.97 -4.58 32.38
C ALA A 760 0.06 -4.54 31.15
N PRO A 761 -0.40 -5.69 30.62
CA PRO A 761 -1.26 -5.72 29.43
C PRO A 761 -2.44 -4.77 29.62
N ARG A 762 -2.47 -3.67 28.88
CA ARG A 762 -3.56 -2.70 28.89
C ARG A 762 -4.48 -2.97 27.73
N ARG A 763 -5.77 -2.90 27.97
CA ARG A 763 -6.78 -3.25 26.96
C ARG A 763 -7.51 -2.04 26.41
N ARG A 764 -7.64 -0.97 27.21
CA ARG A 764 -8.44 0.22 26.82
C ARG A 764 -7.76 1.52 27.23
N VAL A 765 -7.79 2.47 26.32
CA VAL A 765 -7.41 3.87 26.55
C VAL A 765 -8.60 4.74 26.18
N ASN A 766 -9.12 5.50 27.13
CA ASN A 766 -10.22 6.42 26.92
C ASN A 766 -9.71 7.85 27.08
N VAL A 767 -9.90 8.65 26.04
CA VAL A 767 -9.49 10.06 25.98
C VAL A 767 -10.75 10.92 25.89
N GLU A 768 -10.86 11.89 26.79
CA GLU A 768 -11.88 12.93 26.77
C GLU A 768 -11.21 14.25 26.43
N LEU A 769 -11.68 14.94 25.38
CA LEU A 769 -11.19 16.26 24.97
C LEU A 769 -11.86 17.38 25.77
N GLY A 770 -11.16 18.49 26.00
CA GLY A 770 -11.65 19.67 26.70
C GLY A 770 -10.55 20.31 27.54
N ARG A 771 -10.91 21.20 28.50
CA ARG A 771 -9.93 21.81 29.40
C ARG A 771 -9.32 20.76 30.34
N PRO A 772 -7.97 20.67 30.48
CA PRO A 772 -7.32 19.68 31.32
C PRO A 772 -7.80 19.75 32.78
N GLN A 773 -8.01 18.59 33.41
CA GLN A 773 -8.35 18.49 34.84
C GLN A 773 -7.10 18.51 35.72
N HIS A 774 -5.98 17.99 35.23
CA HIS A 774 -4.66 17.96 35.88
C HIS A 774 -3.56 17.98 34.80
N PRO A 775 -2.30 18.26 35.18
CA PRO A 775 -1.17 18.17 34.26
C PRO A 775 -1.00 16.74 33.72
N TYR A 776 -0.59 16.65 32.44
CA TYR A 776 -0.28 15.37 31.82
C TYR A 776 0.92 15.49 30.86
N LEU A 777 1.72 14.42 30.79
CA LEU A 777 2.79 14.29 29.80
C LEU A 777 2.19 14.14 28.40
N ALA A 778 2.49 15.09 27.51
CA ALA A 778 2.03 15.08 26.13
C ALA A 778 3.02 14.39 25.18
N ALA A 779 4.33 14.65 25.35
CA ALA A 779 5.40 14.06 24.53
C ALA A 779 6.71 13.94 25.31
N ALA A 780 7.55 12.98 24.94
CA ALA A 780 8.93 12.81 25.42
C ALA A 780 9.78 12.11 24.35
N ASN A 781 11.06 12.46 24.26
CA ASN A 781 12.06 11.78 23.43
C ASN A 781 12.97 10.84 24.26
N SER A 782 12.48 10.37 25.39
CA SER A 782 13.03 9.30 26.21
C SER A 782 11.90 8.36 26.64
N ALA A 783 12.20 7.10 26.94
CA ALA A 783 11.18 6.10 27.22
C ALA A 783 10.45 6.43 28.54
N LEU A 784 9.14 6.49 28.51
CA LEU A 784 8.34 6.64 29.72
C LEU A 784 8.25 5.29 30.46
N VAL A 785 8.69 5.28 31.71
CA VAL A 785 8.55 4.13 32.64
C VAL A 785 7.27 4.25 33.43
N SER A 786 7.05 5.41 34.08
CA SER A 786 5.83 5.71 34.84
C SER A 786 5.51 7.20 34.91
N ALA A 787 4.23 7.51 35.10
CA ALA A 787 3.75 8.85 35.39
C ALA A 787 2.74 8.82 36.54
N ARG A 788 2.84 9.76 37.46
CA ARG A 788 1.96 9.88 38.62
C ARG A 788 1.60 11.32 38.88
N TRP A 789 0.35 11.61 39.11
CA TRP A 789 -0.15 12.88 39.60
C TRP A 789 -0.48 12.80 41.09
N GLU A 790 0.13 13.68 41.88
CA GLU A 790 -0.16 13.86 43.30
C GLU A 790 -1.00 15.12 43.50
N GLU A 791 -2.27 14.91 43.78
CA GLU A 791 -3.25 16.02 43.83
C GLU A 791 -3.00 17.00 45.00
N ARG A 792 -2.67 16.48 46.21
CA ARG A 792 -2.46 17.30 47.40
C ARG A 792 -1.21 18.16 47.31
N GLY A 793 -0.16 17.67 46.68
CA GLY A 793 1.09 18.37 46.48
C GLY A 793 1.17 19.21 45.20
N GLY A 794 0.20 19.06 44.28
CA GLY A 794 0.26 19.71 42.98
C GLY A 794 1.45 19.28 42.11
N ARG A 795 1.85 17.98 42.20
CA ARG A 795 3.09 17.47 41.60
C ARG A 795 2.80 16.42 40.52
N LEU A 796 3.48 16.55 39.41
CA LEU A 796 3.59 15.51 38.38
C LEU A 796 4.96 14.88 38.48
N GLU A 797 4.99 13.57 38.76
CA GLU A 797 6.21 12.76 38.83
C GLU A 797 6.29 11.90 37.58
N LEU A 798 7.41 12.00 36.85
CA LEU A 798 7.70 11.22 35.65
C LEU A 798 9.00 10.44 35.89
N LEU A 799 8.97 9.13 35.70
CA LEU A 799 10.15 8.29 35.60
C LEU A 799 10.42 8.02 34.11
N LEU A 800 11.56 8.52 33.63
CA LEU A 800 11.99 8.47 32.25
C LEU A 800 13.27 7.65 32.11
N ALA A 801 13.45 6.91 31.03
CA ALA A 801 14.60 6.08 30.84
C ALA A 801 15.26 6.32 29.47
N ALA A 802 16.57 6.44 29.47
CA ALA A 802 17.45 6.50 28.30
C ALA A 802 18.88 6.15 28.71
N PHE A 803 19.83 6.16 27.79
CA PHE A 803 21.24 5.98 28.14
C PHE A 803 21.82 7.26 28.76
N PRO A 804 22.89 7.17 29.61
CA PRO A 804 23.53 8.32 30.25
C PRO A 804 23.98 9.36 29.22
N ARG A 805 23.78 10.64 29.53
CA ARG A 805 24.03 11.83 28.68
C ARG A 805 23.03 12.02 27.51
N HIS A 806 22.07 11.14 27.33
CA HIS A 806 20.99 11.41 26.39
C HIS A 806 20.27 12.72 26.77
N ARG A 807 20.02 13.58 25.77
CA ARG A 807 19.33 14.85 26.00
C ARG A 807 17.81 14.66 25.82
N SER A 808 17.12 14.61 26.97
CA SER A 808 15.66 14.48 26.98
C SER A 808 14.97 15.82 26.83
N ALA A 809 13.90 15.83 26.05
CA ALA A 809 12.91 16.89 25.95
C ALA A 809 11.52 16.33 26.28
N VAL A 810 10.85 16.95 27.23
CA VAL A 810 9.55 16.53 27.77
C VAL A 810 8.56 17.67 27.59
N VAL A 811 7.38 17.39 27.05
CA VAL A 811 6.28 18.35 26.90
C VAL A 811 5.13 17.94 27.82
N VAL A 812 4.70 18.86 28.68
CA VAL A 812 3.57 18.67 29.59
C VAL A 812 2.51 19.75 29.31
N ILE A 813 1.25 19.33 29.24
CA ILE A 813 0.10 20.25 29.19
C ILE A 813 -0.52 20.32 30.59
N SER A 814 -0.74 21.53 31.10
CA SER A 814 -1.23 21.75 32.45
C SER A 814 -2.30 22.84 32.51
N PRO A 815 -3.34 22.67 33.35
CA PRO A 815 -4.30 23.76 33.61
C PRO A 815 -3.68 24.93 34.41
N TRP A 816 -2.49 24.74 34.99
CA TRP A 816 -1.78 25.71 35.85
C TRP A 816 -0.35 25.94 35.35
N PRO A 817 0.23 27.13 35.62
CA PRO A 817 1.62 27.39 35.27
C PRO A 817 2.58 26.55 36.13
N LEU A 818 3.72 26.20 35.55
CA LEU A 818 4.81 25.54 36.26
C LEU A 818 5.47 26.51 37.23
N VAL A 819 5.69 26.06 38.47
CA VAL A 819 6.37 26.84 39.53
C VAL A 819 7.80 26.32 39.72
N LYS A 820 7.99 25.00 39.67
CA LYS A 820 9.28 24.37 39.94
C LYS A 820 9.42 23.07 39.14
N ALA A 821 10.61 22.88 38.61
CA ALA A 821 11.05 21.59 38.05
C ALA A 821 12.33 21.14 38.77
N SER A 822 12.48 19.84 39.02
CA SER A 822 13.68 19.25 39.62
C SER A 822 13.89 17.81 39.14
N LEU A 823 15.16 17.42 39.01
CA LEU A 823 15.59 16.03 38.81
C LEU A 823 15.99 15.43 40.18
N ALA A 824 15.65 14.15 40.42
CA ALA A 824 16.08 13.48 41.66
C ALA A 824 17.60 13.36 41.75
N SER A 825 18.29 13.22 40.62
CA SER A 825 19.75 13.22 40.52
C SER A 825 20.42 14.58 40.86
N GLY A 826 19.63 15.69 40.90
CA GLY A 826 20.16 17.05 41.10
C GLY A 826 20.81 17.64 39.83
N GLY A 827 20.67 16.98 38.68
CA GLY A 827 21.25 17.39 37.40
C GLY A 827 20.69 18.74 36.88
N TRP A 828 21.38 19.29 35.88
CA TRP A 828 20.93 20.51 35.18
C TRP A 828 19.66 20.24 34.37
N LEU A 829 18.73 21.18 34.46
CA LEU A 829 17.55 21.22 33.64
C LEU A 829 17.19 22.66 33.24
N HIS A 830 16.55 22.82 32.10
CA HIS A 830 15.96 24.05 31.63
C HIS A 830 14.48 23.82 31.31
N TRP A 831 13.64 24.82 31.58
CA TRP A 831 12.24 24.72 31.21
C TRP A 831 11.67 26.07 30.72
N ASP A 832 10.66 25.97 29.89
CA ASP A 832 9.87 27.07 29.37
C ASP A 832 8.38 26.79 29.58
N CYS A 833 7.56 27.83 29.68
CA CYS A 833 6.13 27.71 29.95
C CYS A 833 5.35 28.76 29.16
N GLU A 834 4.55 28.34 28.21
CA GLU A 834 3.77 29.20 27.34
C GLU A 834 2.26 28.92 27.44
N PRO A 835 1.35 29.92 27.29
CA PRO A 835 -0.08 29.69 27.28
C PRO A 835 -0.50 29.01 25.94
N VAL A 836 -1.35 27.98 26.02
CA VAL A 836 -1.89 27.26 24.87
C VAL A 836 -3.35 26.87 25.13
N ALA A 837 -4.29 27.36 24.30
CA ALA A 837 -5.69 26.93 24.32
C ALA A 837 -6.37 26.87 25.70
N GLY A 838 -6.12 27.87 26.56
CA GLY A 838 -6.67 27.95 27.93
C GLY A 838 -5.98 26.99 28.93
N ALA A 839 -4.81 26.49 28.59
CA ALA A 839 -3.89 25.70 29.38
C ALA A 839 -2.46 26.26 29.24
N HIS A 840 -1.50 25.58 29.83
CA HIS A 840 -0.06 25.89 29.72
C HIS A 840 0.67 24.74 29.08
N ARG A 841 1.53 25.03 28.11
CA ARG A 841 2.49 24.08 27.56
C ARG A 841 3.83 24.30 28.26
N VAL A 842 4.32 23.27 28.92
CA VAL A 842 5.60 23.28 29.60
C VAL A 842 6.56 22.38 28.86
N THR A 843 7.69 22.93 28.43
CA THR A 843 8.77 22.17 27.80
C THR A 843 9.94 22.10 28.78
N VAL A 844 10.41 20.90 29.12
CA VAL A 844 11.55 20.66 30.00
C VAL A 844 12.63 19.92 29.25
N VAL A 845 13.86 20.43 29.30
CA VAL A 845 15.03 19.82 28.66
C VAL A 845 16.07 19.54 29.73
N PHE A 846 16.63 18.32 29.73
CA PHE A 846 17.67 17.88 30.64
C PHE A 846 18.54 16.78 30.01
N ALA A 847 19.69 16.46 30.64
CA ALA A 847 20.50 15.32 30.26
C ALA A 847 20.42 14.23 31.33
N HIS A 848 20.20 12.98 30.91
CA HIS A 848 20.23 11.83 31.82
C HIS A 848 21.60 11.70 32.51
N GLN A 849 21.60 11.64 33.83
CA GLN A 849 22.81 11.29 34.61
C GLN A 849 22.92 9.77 34.72
N GLU A 850 21.78 9.12 34.91
CA GLU A 850 21.62 7.66 35.04
C GLU A 850 20.66 7.16 33.95
N GLU A 851 20.48 5.83 33.84
CA GLU A 851 19.55 5.25 32.87
C GLU A 851 18.09 5.58 33.18
N GLU A 852 17.70 5.71 34.43
CA GLU A 852 16.38 6.14 34.87
C GLU A 852 16.49 7.47 35.60
N GLU A 853 15.78 8.47 35.16
CA GLU A 853 15.69 9.80 35.75
C GLU A 853 14.28 10.10 36.23
N GLN A 854 14.17 10.53 37.48
CA GLN A 854 12.90 11.02 38.02
C GLN A 854 12.81 12.53 37.90
N LEU A 855 11.88 12.97 37.06
CA LEU A 855 11.53 14.39 36.88
C LEU A 855 10.28 14.72 37.70
N VAL A 856 10.39 15.73 38.57
CA VAL A 856 9.28 16.22 39.41
C VAL A 856 8.93 17.66 39.01
N LEU A 857 7.68 17.87 38.62
CA LEU A 857 7.13 19.16 38.20
C LEU A 857 6.06 19.62 39.21
N SER A 858 6.24 20.80 39.80
CA SER A 858 5.27 21.40 40.74
C SER A 858 4.52 22.54 40.06
N PHE A 859 3.19 22.52 40.14
CA PHE A 859 2.31 23.48 39.50
C PHE A 859 1.58 24.39 40.52
N GLY A 860 1.53 25.68 40.26
CA GLY A 860 0.82 26.64 41.10
C GLY A 860 -0.70 26.55 40.88
N ARG A 861 -1.41 25.94 41.85
CA ARG A 861 -2.85 26.14 41.94
C ARG A 861 -3.02 27.58 42.50
N ASN A 862 -3.47 28.54 41.72
CA ASN A 862 -3.92 29.79 42.28
C ASN A 862 -5.03 29.44 43.30
N CYS A 863 -4.73 29.58 44.58
CA CYS A 863 -5.75 29.68 45.62
C CYS A 863 -6.38 31.07 45.45
N SER A 864 -7.27 31.21 44.48
CA SER A 864 -8.16 32.33 44.39
C SER A 864 -9.50 31.81 43.89
N GLU A 865 -10.39 31.65 44.88
CA GLU A 865 -11.83 31.50 44.92
C GLU A 865 -12.39 30.10 44.63
#